data_c1a5bd603163d55602b0b61582d953ed
#
_entry.id   c1a5bd603163d55602b0b61582d953ed
#
_cell.length_a   1.000
_cell.length_b   1.000
_cell.length_c   1.000
_cell.angle_alpha   90.00
_cell.angle_beta   90.00
_cell.angle_gamma   90.00
#
_symmetry.space_group_name_H-M   'P 1'
#
loop_
_entity.id
_entity.type
_entity.pdbx_description
1 polymer ?
#
loop_
_entity_poly.entity_id
_entity_poly.type
_entity_poly.pdbx_seq_one_letter_code
_entity_poly.pdbx_strand_id
1 'polypeptide(L)'
;MSEIISKSNSFKKIPFYYFFLLLCLFDVNTSMQSNNEKNYDIQLPQLDDNNISIDGYLDEEVWKNAKTVSGFTNYLPVDGAKAEDDAEVYIWYSTDAIYFGVVAYANKDEVRSTLADRDKLNSDDYFLFVLDTYNDQRTAYAFAVNPIGQQYDGTITDNVPDRKASKPYTIDKNPDYVYDSKGRITEKGFEIEIKIPLKSLRFNNNSTQKWGFNVLRKVQHSRYWTSLIPLKLGEASFLAQNGKLSNIKNLKSNRLFDINPELRGAMSRMQEDKDFSSQTQDPLGVNMRYGLSNNTVLNASLNPDFSQIEADVAQISYEPRRALYFPEKRPFFLDGIEFFSTPTRLIYTRKIVNPVASSKITGKIGDKNSIGVISAADNFGPSISKMDVAAVNALRLKRDFLDQNHAGIVYTDKTYNDYSNRVFAIDGKIILKNKYSFQGQGGFSVTNNADNAGKPAPMWNLSANSSNRDWSHSFTSTAFHSEFNPALGFISIGDYVSVAAGTRRTFYGSKGNAVEKFTMGYRHTYNWSYDPFINGEQPLDWRSYPTFSFNFRGGWGLSTFIWYESFGFSEKSYQNHFYKDGEEYKPFVDRDAIINLGFMTTLQLPQLDSFSGSIKYGYGKDPNYQEWAPGMIELIEMKLYWNPSDQLRVNFRLNQQKNKRPTDETLVSSGTVPRLKVEYQLTKSLFLRFVGQYNSSYRDSLFDTSRDGLPIYFKNSDGTYIRAEKNESNNIQADFLFSYRPTPGTLVFIGYGSELSDPERYRFQSMQRQSDGLFIKMSYVYRL
;
A
#
# COMPACT_ATOMS: atom_id res chain seq x y z
N MET A 1 43.22 -20.25 -6.00
CA MET A 1 42.00 -19.57 -5.56
C MET A 1 41.67 -19.78 -4.09
N SER A 2 42.30 -20.77 -3.45
CA SER A 2 42.16 -21.04 -1.99
C SER A 2 43.08 -20.23 -1.08
N GLU A 3 44.10 -19.52 -1.62
CA GLU A 3 45.02 -18.69 -0.82
C GLU A 3 44.64 -17.20 -0.71
N ILE A 4 43.59 -16.73 -1.44
CA ILE A 4 43.12 -15.32 -1.37
C ILE A 4 42.08 -15.14 -0.26
N ILE A 5 41.53 -16.22 0.26
CA ILE A 5 40.45 -16.16 1.29
C ILE A 5 41.03 -16.09 2.73
N SER A 6 42.28 -16.42 2.95
CA SER A 6 42.88 -16.47 4.30
C SER A 6 43.53 -15.16 4.81
N LYS A 7 43.50 -14.06 4.06
CA LYS A 7 44.12 -12.76 4.44
C LYS A 7 43.16 -11.59 4.52
N SER A 8 41.91 -11.78 4.94
CA SER A 8 40.97 -10.67 5.12
C SER A 8 40.66 -10.33 6.60
N ASN A 9 41.68 -10.38 7.44
CA ASN A 9 41.59 -9.96 8.85
C ASN A 9 41.95 -8.49 9.09
N SER A 10 41.63 -7.56 8.15
CA SER A 10 41.89 -6.12 8.34
C SER A 10 40.79 -5.21 7.83
N PHE A 11 39.51 -5.56 8.02
CA PHE A 11 38.43 -4.55 7.97
C PHE A 11 38.32 -3.86 9.34
N LYS A 12 39.44 -3.30 9.83
CA LYS A 12 39.40 -2.38 10.96
C LYS A 12 38.82 -1.03 10.50
N LYS A 13 37.62 -0.72 11.02
CA LYS A 13 37.07 0.66 11.11
C LYS A 13 37.19 1.48 9.83
N ILE A 14 36.39 1.21 8.82
CA ILE A 14 36.08 2.26 7.84
C ILE A 14 35.13 3.21 8.57
N PRO A 15 35.54 4.44 8.92
CA PRO A 15 34.67 5.37 9.58
C PRO A 15 33.48 5.66 8.65
N PHE A 16 32.28 5.60 9.18
CA PHE A 16 31.00 5.93 8.54
C PHE A 16 31.03 7.25 7.73
N TYR A 17 31.95 8.14 8.06
CA TYR A 17 32.24 9.42 7.38
C TYR A 17 32.73 9.27 5.95
N TYR A 18 33.48 8.27 5.59
CA TYR A 18 34.02 8.13 4.22
C TYR A 18 32.97 7.68 3.21
N PHE A 19 31.95 6.95 3.63
CA PHE A 19 30.88 6.53 2.74
C PHE A 19 29.95 7.72 2.38
N PHE A 20 29.76 8.64 3.32
CA PHE A 20 28.99 9.86 3.09
C PHE A 20 29.74 10.85 2.17
N LEU A 21 31.05 10.94 2.28
CA LEU A 21 31.90 11.75 1.41
C LEU A 21 31.94 11.20 -0.04
N LEU A 22 31.95 9.89 -0.22
CA LEU A 22 31.90 9.24 -1.54
C LEU A 22 30.59 9.53 -2.28
N LEU A 23 29.45 9.59 -1.59
CA LEU A 23 28.16 9.97 -2.17
C LEU A 23 28.12 11.44 -2.63
N CYS A 24 28.88 12.33 -1.97
CA CYS A 24 28.96 13.74 -2.33
C CYS A 24 29.96 14.02 -3.48
N LEU A 25 30.93 13.15 -3.72
CA LEU A 25 32.00 13.35 -4.71
C LEU A 25 31.63 12.90 -6.14
N PHE A 26 30.56 12.09 -6.31
CA PHE A 26 30.19 11.58 -7.65
C PHE A 26 29.36 12.53 -8.51
N ASP A 27 28.97 13.72 -8.03
CA ASP A 27 28.02 14.60 -8.74
C ASP A 27 28.59 16.01 -9.05
N VAL A 28 29.91 16.20 -9.13
CA VAL A 28 30.51 17.53 -9.33
C VAL A 28 30.52 18.01 -10.79
N ASN A 29 30.20 17.17 -11.76
CA ASN A 29 30.22 17.53 -13.19
C ASN A 29 28.90 17.35 -13.90
N THR A 30 27.89 18.18 -13.57
CA THR A 30 26.80 18.47 -14.50
C THR A 30 26.62 19.96 -14.61
N SER A 31 26.91 20.47 -15.80
CA SER A 31 26.71 21.84 -16.21
C SER A 31 25.37 22.41 -15.74
N MET A 32 25.43 23.58 -15.10
CA MET A 32 24.25 24.41 -14.84
C MET A 32 23.63 24.82 -16.19
N GLN A 33 22.68 24.09 -16.68
CA GLN A 33 21.68 24.66 -17.58
C GLN A 33 20.62 25.32 -16.72
N SER A 34 20.61 26.63 -16.69
CA SER A 34 19.47 27.42 -16.20
C SER A 34 18.31 27.17 -17.16
N ASN A 35 17.48 26.22 -16.83
CA ASN A 35 16.20 26.10 -17.51
C ASN A 35 15.28 27.22 -17.00
N ASN A 36 14.87 28.09 -17.92
CA ASN A 36 13.69 28.94 -17.76
C ASN A 36 12.50 28.00 -17.54
N GLU A 37 12.15 27.74 -16.29
CA GLU A 37 10.94 27.00 -15.95
C GLU A 37 9.75 27.83 -16.41
N LYS A 38 9.03 27.38 -17.42
CA LYS A 38 7.73 27.94 -17.78
C LYS A 38 6.84 27.84 -16.55
N ASN A 39 6.49 28.98 -15.99
CA ASN A 39 5.56 29.05 -14.86
C ASN A 39 4.15 28.80 -15.42
N TYR A 40 3.64 27.58 -15.27
CA TYR A 40 2.29 27.20 -15.68
C TYR A 40 1.27 27.73 -14.65
N ASP A 41 0.91 29.02 -14.78
CA ASP A 41 -0.11 29.69 -13.95
C ASP A 41 -1.38 29.86 -14.80
N ILE A 42 -2.42 29.10 -14.46
CA ILE A 42 -3.71 29.05 -15.15
C ILE A 42 -4.69 29.88 -14.34
N GLN A 43 -5.06 31.05 -14.85
CA GLN A 43 -6.10 31.90 -14.23
C GLN A 43 -7.46 31.38 -14.59
N LEU A 44 -8.27 31.06 -13.57
CA LEU A 44 -9.59 30.50 -13.75
C LEU A 44 -10.67 31.57 -13.82
N PRO A 45 -11.65 31.48 -14.77
CA PRO A 45 -12.85 32.29 -14.75
C PRO A 45 -13.83 31.75 -13.69
N GLN A 46 -14.47 32.68 -12.97
CA GLN A 46 -15.65 32.39 -12.15
C GLN A 46 -16.87 32.55 -13.02
N LEU A 47 -17.67 31.48 -13.18
CA LEU A 47 -18.88 31.46 -14.00
C LEU A 47 -20.09 30.99 -13.17
N ASP A 48 -21.30 31.29 -13.68
CA ASP A 48 -22.54 30.84 -13.07
C ASP A 48 -22.86 29.38 -13.44
N ASP A 49 -23.28 28.58 -12.47
CA ASP A 49 -23.58 27.16 -12.62
C ASP A 49 -25.09 26.83 -12.61
N ASN A 50 -25.95 27.81 -12.73
CA ASN A 50 -27.40 27.62 -12.68
C ASN A 50 -28.00 26.77 -13.82
N ASN A 51 -27.31 26.70 -14.96
CA ASN A 51 -27.82 26.03 -16.18
C ASN A 51 -26.90 24.90 -16.67
N ILE A 52 -26.07 24.30 -15.80
CA ILE A 52 -25.21 23.17 -16.18
C ILE A 52 -25.79 21.83 -15.73
N SER A 53 -25.81 20.87 -16.64
CA SER A 53 -26.10 19.46 -16.36
C SER A 53 -24.86 18.64 -16.59
N ILE A 54 -24.49 17.77 -15.68
CA ILE A 54 -23.37 16.83 -15.88
C ILE A 54 -23.91 15.60 -16.58
N ASP A 55 -24.01 15.65 -17.89
CA ASP A 55 -24.59 14.60 -18.72
C ASP A 55 -23.62 13.97 -19.74
N GLY A 56 -22.42 14.53 -19.90
CA GLY A 56 -21.34 14.06 -20.76
C GLY A 56 -21.28 14.80 -22.10
N TYR A 57 -22.04 15.85 -22.27
CA TYR A 57 -21.98 16.74 -23.43
C TYR A 57 -21.41 18.09 -23.01
N LEU A 58 -20.43 18.62 -23.74
CA LEU A 58 -19.82 19.93 -23.51
C LEU A 58 -20.50 20.98 -24.41
N ASP A 59 -21.82 21.02 -24.43
CA ASP A 59 -22.60 21.87 -25.35
C ASP A 59 -23.22 23.11 -24.68
N GLU A 60 -23.20 23.20 -23.34
CA GLU A 60 -23.70 24.37 -22.66
C GLU A 60 -22.79 25.59 -22.90
N GLU A 61 -23.39 26.75 -22.92
CA GLU A 61 -22.75 28.05 -23.20
C GLU A 61 -21.58 28.33 -22.23
N VAL A 62 -21.65 27.82 -21.01
CA VAL A 62 -20.62 28.00 -19.97
C VAL A 62 -19.27 27.43 -20.40
N TRP A 63 -19.26 26.34 -21.15
CA TRP A 63 -18.02 25.71 -21.63
C TRP A 63 -17.26 26.57 -22.63
N LYS A 64 -17.96 27.41 -23.39
CA LYS A 64 -17.32 28.35 -24.34
C LYS A 64 -16.54 29.45 -23.62
N ASN A 65 -16.92 29.77 -22.38
CA ASN A 65 -16.30 30.78 -21.54
C ASN A 65 -15.27 30.18 -20.57
N ALA A 66 -15.13 28.85 -20.54
CA ALA A 66 -14.17 28.14 -19.71
C ALA A 66 -12.73 28.39 -20.16
N LYS A 67 -11.79 28.27 -19.25
CA LYS A 67 -10.36 28.28 -19.58
C LYS A 67 -9.97 26.97 -20.27
N THR A 68 -9.58 27.04 -21.52
CA THR A 68 -9.11 25.89 -22.30
C THR A 68 -7.59 25.76 -22.19
N VAL A 69 -7.10 24.55 -21.96
CA VAL A 69 -5.68 24.17 -21.95
C VAL A 69 -5.47 22.84 -22.67
N SER A 70 -4.34 22.70 -23.37
CA SER A 70 -4.02 21.53 -24.19
C SER A 70 -2.50 21.38 -24.31
N GLY A 71 -2.03 20.38 -25.07
CA GLY A 71 -0.63 20.15 -25.33
C GLY A 71 0.02 19.19 -24.35
N PHE A 72 -0.59 18.04 -24.15
CA PHE A 72 -0.07 16.99 -23.30
C PHE A 72 1.31 16.51 -23.77
N THR A 73 2.15 16.16 -22.81
CA THR A 73 3.49 15.60 -23.02
C THR A 73 3.61 14.23 -22.38
N ASN A 74 4.39 13.34 -22.99
CA ASN A 74 4.67 12.04 -22.40
C ASN A 74 5.42 12.20 -21.07
N TYR A 75 5.06 11.37 -20.11
CA TYR A 75 5.73 11.26 -18.81
C TYR A 75 6.31 9.86 -18.59
N LEU A 76 5.54 8.80 -18.79
CA LEU A 76 5.99 7.41 -18.68
C LEU A 76 5.69 6.62 -19.97
N PRO A 77 6.59 5.69 -20.37
CA PRO A 77 7.83 5.26 -19.72
C PRO A 77 9.01 6.21 -19.93
N VAL A 78 8.93 7.15 -20.89
CA VAL A 78 9.95 8.16 -21.24
C VAL A 78 9.29 9.52 -21.30
N ASP A 79 9.90 10.50 -20.65
CA ASP A 79 9.40 11.87 -20.53
C ASP A 79 9.81 12.79 -21.69
N GLY A 80 9.06 13.88 -21.86
CA GLY A 80 9.44 15.08 -22.62
C GLY A 80 8.95 15.13 -24.07
N ALA A 81 8.53 14.04 -24.70
CA ALA A 81 7.97 14.07 -26.04
C ALA A 81 6.50 14.57 -26.01
N LYS A 82 6.05 15.23 -27.11
CA LYS A 82 4.63 15.54 -27.27
C LYS A 82 3.82 14.25 -27.31
N ALA A 83 2.67 14.24 -26.64
CA ALA A 83 1.74 13.11 -26.68
C ALA A 83 1.20 12.90 -28.11
N GLU A 84 1.04 11.63 -28.50
CA GLU A 84 0.39 11.27 -29.76
C GLU A 84 -1.14 11.42 -29.62
N ASP A 85 -1.68 10.99 -28.49
CA ASP A 85 -3.08 11.17 -28.11
C ASP A 85 -3.22 12.47 -27.28
N ASP A 86 -3.54 13.57 -27.93
CA ASP A 86 -3.71 14.88 -27.29
C ASP A 86 -5.14 15.04 -26.70
N ALA A 87 -5.36 16.07 -25.92
CA ALA A 87 -6.65 16.41 -25.35
C ALA A 87 -6.77 17.92 -25.08
N GLU A 88 -8.00 18.38 -25.03
CA GLU A 88 -8.37 19.71 -24.57
C GLU A 88 -9.05 19.57 -23.21
N VAL A 89 -8.64 20.41 -22.24
CA VAL A 89 -9.21 20.45 -20.91
C VAL A 89 -9.79 21.84 -20.68
N TYR A 90 -11.07 21.88 -20.38
CA TYR A 90 -11.86 23.08 -20.06
C TYR A 90 -11.99 23.19 -18.55
N ILE A 91 -11.69 24.35 -17.97
CA ILE A 91 -11.67 24.53 -16.52
C ILE A 91 -12.34 25.85 -16.15
N TRP A 92 -13.24 25.80 -15.18
CA TRP A 92 -13.87 26.97 -14.57
C TRP A 92 -14.37 26.63 -13.17
N TYR A 93 -14.82 27.63 -12.41
CA TYR A 93 -15.39 27.40 -11.09
C TYR A 93 -16.59 28.32 -10.81
N SER A 94 -17.47 27.83 -9.93
CA SER A 94 -18.54 28.65 -9.30
C SER A 94 -18.19 28.96 -7.84
N THR A 95 -19.10 29.56 -7.10
CA THR A 95 -18.92 29.74 -5.65
C THR A 95 -18.92 28.42 -4.87
N ASP A 96 -19.48 27.34 -5.43
CA ASP A 96 -19.80 26.09 -4.74
C ASP A 96 -19.09 24.85 -5.32
N ALA A 97 -18.53 24.94 -6.54
CA ALA A 97 -17.87 23.81 -7.20
C ALA A 97 -16.77 24.26 -8.18
N ILE A 98 -15.84 23.33 -8.48
CA ILE A 98 -14.93 23.42 -9.62
C ILE A 98 -15.36 22.42 -10.70
N TYR A 99 -15.24 22.83 -11.96
CA TYR A 99 -15.73 22.08 -13.12
C TYR A 99 -14.59 21.78 -14.09
N PHE A 100 -14.60 20.58 -14.64
CA PHE A 100 -13.68 20.15 -15.69
C PHE A 100 -14.45 19.52 -16.83
N GLY A 101 -14.19 19.99 -18.05
CA GLY A 101 -14.60 19.35 -19.29
C GLY A 101 -13.36 18.80 -19.99
N VAL A 102 -13.47 17.67 -20.66
CA VAL A 102 -12.39 17.08 -21.45
C VAL A 102 -12.88 16.64 -22.80
N VAL A 103 -12.18 17.04 -23.85
CA VAL A 103 -12.27 16.46 -25.19
C VAL A 103 -10.98 15.71 -25.44
N ALA A 104 -11.04 14.40 -25.45
CA ALA A 104 -9.89 13.52 -25.65
C ALA A 104 -9.88 12.98 -27.08
N TYR A 105 -8.78 13.20 -27.78
CA TYR A 105 -8.58 12.67 -29.12
C TYR A 105 -7.97 11.27 -29.04
N ALA A 106 -8.58 10.32 -29.71
CA ALA A 106 -8.12 8.92 -29.82
C ALA A 106 -8.86 8.21 -30.96
N ASN A 107 -8.29 7.13 -31.45
CA ASN A 107 -9.04 6.19 -32.26
C ASN A 107 -10.10 5.50 -31.39
N LYS A 108 -11.38 5.61 -31.79
CA LYS A 108 -12.51 5.06 -31.05
C LYS A 108 -12.35 3.57 -30.68
N ASP A 109 -11.80 2.78 -31.60
CA ASP A 109 -11.61 1.33 -31.40
C ASP A 109 -10.50 1.00 -30.39
N GLU A 110 -9.63 1.95 -30.10
CA GLU A 110 -8.54 1.81 -29.13
C GLU A 110 -8.92 2.32 -27.73
N VAL A 111 -10.04 3.04 -27.60
CA VAL A 111 -10.53 3.53 -26.30
C VAL A 111 -10.99 2.36 -25.45
N ARG A 112 -10.43 2.27 -24.25
CA ARG A 112 -10.77 1.23 -23.27
C ARG A 112 -11.57 1.82 -22.11
N SER A 113 -12.76 1.29 -21.88
CA SER A 113 -13.61 1.69 -20.76
C SER A 113 -14.45 0.52 -20.28
N THR A 114 -14.68 0.44 -18.97
CA THR A 114 -15.53 -0.58 -18.37
C THR A 114 -16.50 0.06 -17.38
N LEU A 115 -17.68 -0.51 -17.24
CA LEU A 115 -18.61 -0.16 -16.16
C LEU A 115 -18.06 -0.79 -14.87
N ALA A 116 -17.16 -0.08 -14.23
CA ALA A 116 -16.46 -0.55 -13.04
C ALA A 116 -17.14 -0.07 -11.77
N ASP A 117 -16.97 -0.84 -10.70
CA ASP A 117 -17.11 -0.30 -9.36
C ASP A 117 -16.10 0.84 -9.13
N ARG A 118 -16.41 1.77 -8.21
CA ARG A 118 -15.52 2.87 -7.85
C ARG A 118 -14.10 2.36 -7.56
N ASP A 119 -13.08 3.13 -7.94
CA ASP A 119 -11.64 2.85 -7.74
C ASP A 119 -11.06 1.66 -8.51
N LYS A 120 -11.76 1.16 -9.53
CA LYS A 120 -11.31 0.00 -10.30
C LYS A 120 -11.06 0.29 -11.78
N LEU A 121 -10.47 1.44 -12.10
CA LEU A 121 -10.15 1.86 -13.48
C LEU A 121 -8.81 1.34 -14.03
N ASN A 122 -8.23 0.29 -13.45
CA ASN A 122 -6.86 -0.13 -13.83
C ASN A 122 -6.71 -0.59 -15.28
N SER A 123 -7.78 -1.07 -15.90
CA SER A 123 -7.83 -1.55 -17.30
C SER A 123 -8.33 -0.50 -18.28
N ASP A 124 -8.75 0.67 -17.81
CA ASP A 124 -9.42 1.69 -18.60
C ASP A 124 -8.48 2.83 -18.99
N ASP A 125 -8.81 3.52 -20.08
CA ASP A 125 -8.34 4.89 -20.29
C ASP A 125 -8.96 5.78 -19.20
N TYR A 126 -8.25 6.79 -18.76
CA TYR A 126 -8.83 7.77 -17.84
C TYR A 126 -7.99 9.05 -17.74
N PHE A 127 -8.65 10.12 -17.36
CA PHE A 127 -8.01 11.36 -16.91
C PHE A 127 -7.96 11.40 -15.40
N LEU A 128 -6.84 11.86 -14.88
CA LEU A 128 -6.61 12.08 -13.46
C LEU A 128 -6.33 13.54 -13.21
N PHE A 129 -7.18 14.19 -12.42
CA PHE A 129 -7.06 15.56 -11.97
C PHE A 129 -6.40 15.58 -10.61
N VAL A 130 -5.28 16.26 -10.50
CA VAL A 130 -4.49 16.41 -9.27
C VAL A 130 -4.70 17.83 -8.75
N LEU A 131 -5.26 17.96 -7.55
CA LEU A 131 -5.56 19.25 -6.91
C LEU A 131 -4.87 19.33 -5.55
N ASP A 132 -3.78 20.10 -5.47
CA ASP A 132 -3.14 20.48 -4.21
C ASP A 132 -3.75 21.80 -3.72
N THR A 133 -4.85 21.71 -2.99
CA THR A 133 -5.63 22.83 -2.53
C THR A 133 -4.97 23.66 -1.43
N TYR A 134 -3.95 23.10 -0.79
CA TYR A 134 -3.10 23.80 0.17
C TYR A 134 -1.89 24.45 -0.49
N ASN A 135 -1.57 24.03 -1.73
CA ASN A 135 -0.37 24.42 -2.46
C ASN A 135 0.92 24.16 -1.67
N ASP A 136 0.93 23.05 -0.96
CA ASP A 136 2.05 22.67 -0.08
C ASP A 136 3.00 21.65 -0.71
N GLN A 137 2.68 21.18 -1.93
CA GLN A 137 3.46 20.24 -2.72
C GLN A 137 3.69 18.89 -2.03
N ARG A 138 2.81 18.48 -1.12
CA ARG A 138 2.94 17.24 -0.33
C ARG A 138 1.70 16.38 -0.30
N THR A 139 0.54 17.01 -0.37
CA THR A 139 -0.73 16.30 -0.37
C THR A 139 -1.62 16.91 -1.43
N ALA A 140 -2.21 16.07 -2.27
CA ALA A 140 -3.14 16.50 -3.29
C ALA A 140 -4.33 15.54 -3.36
N TYR A 141 -5.49 16.07 -3.68
CA TYR A 141 -6.63 15.27 -4.11
C TYR A 141 -6.37 14.72 -5.51
N ALA A 142 -6.84 13.53 -5.74
CA ALA A 142 -6.79 12.83 -7.01
C ALA A 142 -8.21 12.42 -7.42
N PHE A 143 -8.69 12.93 -8.53
CA PHE A 143 -10.00 12.58 -9.09
C PHE A 143 -9.78 12.03 -10.49
N ALA A 144 -10.20 10.80 -10.74
CA ALA A 144 -10.07 10.24 -12.08
C ALA A 144 -11.41 9.78 -12.63
N VAL A 145 -11.54 9.90 -13.96
CA VAL A 145 -12.76 9.55 -14.67
C VAL A 145 -12.39 8.84 -15.98
N ASN A 146 -13.05 7.71 -16.24
CA ASN A 146 -12.91 6.96 -17.49
C ASN A 146 -13.87 7.49 -18.59
N PRO A 147 -13.75 7.03 -19.85
CA PRO A 147 -14.56 7.53 -20.97
C PRO A 147 -16.09 7.44 -20.81
N ILE A 148 -16.60 6.61 -19.92
CA ILE A 148 -18.05 6.48 -19.63
C ILE A 148 -18.44 7.07 -18.27
N GLY A 149 -17.55 7.86 -17.66
CA GLY A 149 -17.83 8.60 -16.44
C GLY A 149 -17.76 7.76 -15.15
N GLN A 150 -17.05 6.62 -15.15
CA GLN A 150 -16.76 5.89 -13.91
C GLN A 150 -15.67 6.59 -13.11
N GLN A 151 -15.80 6.53 -11.79
CA GLN A 151 -15.02 7.33 -10.86
C GLN A 151 -13.92 6.52 -10.20
N TYR A 152 -12.81 7.21 -9.95
CA TYR A 152 -11.70 6.77 -9.14
C TYR A 152 -11.13 7.96 -8.40
N ASP A 153 -10.96 7.88 -7.10
CA ASP A 153 -10.46 8.99 -6.31
C ASP A 153 -9.55 8.56 -5.17
N GLY A 154 -8.99 9.52 -4.51
CA GLY A 154 -8.09 9.31 -3.39
C GLY A 154 -7.17 10.49 -3.12
N THR A 155 -6.14 10.22 -2.34
CA THR A 155 -5.14 11.22 -1.94
C THR A 155 -3.75 10.82 -2.43
N ILE A 156 -3.03 11.76 -3.04
CA ILE A 156 -1.61 11.62 -3.34
C ILE A 156 -0.83 12.23 -2.18
N THR A 157 0.17 11.49 -1.67
CA THR A 157 1.09 11.99 -0.66
C THR A 157 2.52 11.70 -1.08
N ASP A 158 3.41 12.68 -0.92
CA ASP A 158 4.85 12.49 -1.19
C ASP A 158 5.57 11.62 -0.14
N ASN A 159 4.85 11.16 0.88
CA ASN A 159 5.44 10.39 1.99
C ASN A 159 5.56 8.89 1.73
N VAL A 160 5.00 8.39 0.64
CA VAL A 160 5.03 6.96 0.32
C VAL A 160 6.05 6.71 -0.78
N PRO A 161 7.22 6.13 -0.47
CA PRO A 161 8.20 5.80 -1.49
C PRO A 161 7.83 4.49 -2.18
N ASP A 162 6.80 4.47 -3.02
CA ASP A 162 6.64 3.34 -3.93
C ASP A 162 7.38 3.60 -5.25
N ARG A 163 8.69 3.37 -5.21
CA ARG A 163 9.58 3.53 -6.36
C ARG A 163 9.65 2.29 -7.27
N LYS A 164 8.86 1.27 -6.99
CA LYS A 164 8.74 0.09 -7.86
C LYS A 164 7.84 0.36 -9.07
N ALA A 165 7.29 1.55 -9.17
CA ALA A 165 6.10 1.77 -9.95
C ALA A 165 6.38 2.09 -11.41
N SER A 166 5.67 1.37 -12.23
CA SER A 166 5.19 1.80 -13.55
C SER A 166 4.15 2.93 -13.48
N LYS A 167 3.92 3.51 -12.28
CA LYS A 167 2.96 4.59 -11.98
C LYS A 167 3.70 5.82 -11.50
N PRO A 168 3.25 7.01 -11.91
CA PRO A 168 3.93 8.26 -11.57
C PRO A 168 3.86 8.61 -10.08
N TYR A 169 2.91 8.05 -9.35
CA TYR A 169 2.60 8.37 -7.96
C TYR A 169 1.86 7.20 -7.30
N THR A 170 1.77 7.24 -5.98
CA THR A 170 0.90 6.35 -5.22
C THR A 170 -0.33 7.13 -4.76
N ILE A 171 -1.52 6.63 -5.09
CA ILE A 171 -2.78 7.15 -4.59
C ILE A 171 -3.25 6.25 -3.47
N ASP A 172 -3.53 6.83 -2.32
CA ASP A 172 -4.35 6.20 -1.30
C ASP A 172 -5.81 6.30 -1.73
N LYS A 173 -6.40 5.18 -2.12
CA LYS A 173 -7.76 5.06 -2.64
C LYS A 173 -8.83 4.93 -1.56
N ASN A 174 -8.41 4.92 -0.30
CA ASN A 174 -9.33 4.64 0.79
C ASN A 174 -10.27 5.82 1.11
N PRO A 175 -9.87 7.09 0.96
CA PRO A 175 -10.81 8.20 1.05
C PRO A 175 -11.74 8.24 -0.17
N ASP A 176 -13.05 8.25 0.07
CA ASP A 176 -14.09 8.43 -0.94
C ASP A 176 -14.60 9.88 -0.94
N TYR A 177 -14.48 10.59 -2.06
CA TYR A 177 -14.96 11.95 -2.22
C TYR A 177 -16.23 11.99 -3.07
N VAL A 178 -17.16 12.91 -2.75
CA VAL A 178 -18.39 13.08 -3.53
C VAL A 178 -18.14 14.05 -4.67
N TYR A 179 -18.31 13.59 -5.90
CA TYR A 179 -18.30 14.42 -7.11
C TYR A 179 -19.16 13.78 -8.19
N ASP A 180 -19.58 14.59 -9.15
CA ASP A 180 -20.40 14.15 -10.26
C ASP A 180 -19.53 14.02 -11.51
N SER A 181 -19.77 12.98 -12.30
CA SER A 181 -19.07 12.76 -13.56
C SER A 181 -19.90 11.99 -14.55
N LYS A 182 -19.77 12.37 -15.81
CA LYS A 182 -20.33 11.67 -16.96
C LYS A 182 -19.32 11.70 -18.11
N GLY A 183 -19.42 10.74 -19.00
CA GLY A 183 -18.61 10.71 -20.18
C GLY A 183 -19.28 9.90 -21.26
N ARG A 184 -18.88 10.14 -22.49
CA ARG A 184 -19.36 9.47 -23.70
C ARG A 184 -18.23 9.22 -24.68
N ILE A 185 -18.27 8.10 -25.37
CA ILE A 185 -17.38 7.79 -26.48
C ILE A 185 -17.94 8.48 -27.74
N THR A 186 -17.05 9.12 -28.51
CA THR A 186 -17.35 9.86 -29.73
C THR A 186 -16.56 9.29 -30.90
N GLU A 187 -16.86 9.71 -32.12
CA GLU A 187 -16.08 9.30 -33.32
C GLU A 187 -14.63 9.81 -33.30
N LYS A 188 -14.33 10.87 -32.51
CA LYS A 188 -12.99 11.46 -32.39
C LYS A 188 -12.24 11.00 -31.14
N GLY A 189 -12.84 10.13 -30.32
CA GLY A 189 -12.30 9.65 -29.04
C GLY A 189 -13.37 9.66 -27.95
N PHE A 190 -13.31 10.55 -26.98
CA PHE A 190 -14.34 10.64 -25.93
C PHE A 190 -14.38 12.01 -25.26
N GLU A 191 -15.50 12.31 -24.62
CA GLU A 191 -15.73 13.52 -23.83
C GLU A 191 -16.07 13.16 -22.39
N ILE A 192 -15.70 14.03 -21.45
CA ILE A 192 -15.95 13.85 -20.01
C ILE A 192 -16.36 15.20 -19.43
N GLU A 193 -17.37 15.17 -18.57
CA GLU A 193 -17.74 16.26 -17.67
C GLU A 193 -17.58 15.88 -16.22
N ILE A 194 -17.10 16.81 -15.40
CA ILE A 194 -16.83 16.60 -13.97
C ILE A 194 -17.24 17.86 -13.19
N LYS A 195 -17.99 17.66 -12.10
CA LYS A 195 -18.28 18.67 -11.08
C LYS A 195 -17.76 18.20 -9.74
N ILE A 196 -16.84 18.94 -9.15
CA ILE A 196 -16.30 18.67 -7.81
C ILE A 196 -16.83 19.73 -6.85
N PRO A 197 -17.80 19.41 -5.98
CA PRO A 197 -18.31 20.32 -4.98
C PRO A 197 -17.21 20.74 -3.99
N LEU A 198 -17.12 22.03 -3.67
CA LEU A 198 -16.10 22.53 -2.73
C LEU A 198 -16.23 21.95 -1.32
N LYS A 199 -17.42 21.51 -0.92
CA LYS A 199 -17.64 20.78 0.33
C LYS A 199 -16.90 19.42 0.40
N SER A 200 -16.47 18.88 -0.74
CA SER A 200 -15.64 17.65 -0.81
C SER A 200 -14.15 17.94 -0.66
N LEU A 201 -13.75 19.19 -0.70
CA LEU A 201 -12.36 19.64 -0.64
C LEU A 201 -12.09 20.39 0.66
N ARG A 202 -10.88 20.24 1.19
CA ARG A 202 -10.35 21.08 2.27
C ARG A 202 -9.34 22.04 1.65
N PHE A 203 -9.41 23.30 1.97
CA PHE A 203 -8.54 24.35 1.44
C PHE A 203 -8.33 25.48 2.45
N ASN A 204 -7.33 26.33 2.24
CA ASN A 204 -7.02 27.45 3.12
C ASN A 204 -8.12 28.52 3.12
N ASN A 205 -8.25 29.29 4.22
CA ASN A 205 -9.23 30.39 4.36
C ASN A 205 -8.79 31.71 3.71
N ASN A 206 -7.88 31.67 2.74
CA ASN A 206 -7.42 32.87 2.06
C ASN A 206 -8.50 33.44 1.15
N SER A 207 -8.64 34.75 1.05
CA SER A 207 -9.61 35.41 0.17
C SER A 207 -9.39 35.15 -1.33
N THR A 208 -8.13 34.92 -1.70
CA THR A 208 -7.71 34.45 -3.03
C THR A 208 -6.92 33.18 -2.88
N GLN A 209 -7.39 32.14 -3.54
CA GLN A 209 -6.76 30.82 -3.52
C GLN A 209 -5.78 30.67 -4.67
N LYS A 210 -4.74 29.87 -4.41
CA LYS A 210 -3.81 29.39 -5.43
C LYS A 210 -3.54 27.92 -5.16
N TRP A 211 -3.97 27.05 -6.08
CA TRP A 211 -3.89 25.59 -5.92
C TRP A 211 -2.84 25.00 -6.85
N GLY A 212 -2.11 24.00 -6.39
CA GLY A 212 -1.29 23.17 -7.24
C GLY A 212 -2.16 22.31 -8.14
N PHE A 213 -1.79 22.14 -9.42
CA PHE A 213 -2.65 21.48 -10.39
C PHE A 213 -1.87 20.74 -11.47
N ASN A 214 -2.36 19.56 -11.83
CA ASN A 214 -1.99 18.88 -13.07
C ASN A 214 -3.13 17.98 -13.52
N VAL A 215 -3.14 17.64 -14.80
CA VAL A 215 -3.98 16.61 -15.39
C VAL A 215 -3.10 15.57 -16.04
N LEU A 216 -3.32 14.32 -15.67
CA LEU A 216 -2.64 13.19 -16.30
C LEU A 216 -3.65 12.36 -17.07
N ARG A 217 -3.24 11.86 -18.23
CA ARG A 217 -4.02 10.93 -19.04
C ARG A 217 -3.32 9.58 -19.02
N LYS A 218 -4.04 8.52 -18.69
CA LYS A 218 -3.62 7.15 -18.91
C LYS A 218 -4.18 6.67 -20.24
N VAL A 219 -3.30 6.30 -21.16
CA VAL A 219 -3.65 5.73 -22.45
C VAL A 219 -3.35 4.24 -22.41
N GLN A 220 -4.38 3.40 -22.53
CA GLN A 220 -4.21 1.96 -22.29
C GLN A 220 -3.60 1.21 -23.46
N HIS A 221 -3.96 1.52 -24.71
CA HIS A 221 -3.40 0.82 -25.87
C HIS A 221 -1.88 0.96 -25.97
N SER A 222 -1.35 2.17 -25.71
CA SER A 222 0.09 2.44 -25.69
C SER A 222 0.74 2.22 -24.34
N ARG A 223 -0.05 2.17 -23.24
CA ARG A 223 0.36 2.20 -21.84
C ARG A 223 1.07 3.46 -21.40
N TYR A 224 1.03 4.49 -22.18
CA TYR A 224 1.66 5.75 -21.84
C TYR A 224 0.86 6.51 -20.78
N TRP A 225 1.63 7.24 -19.98
CA TRP A 225 1.12 8.31 -19.16
C TRP A 225 1.55 9.61 -19.79
N THR A 226 0.60 10.49 -20.01
CA THR A 226 0.85 11.84 -20.47
C THR A 226 0.39 12.83 -19.42
N SER A 227 0.92 14.04 -19.43
CA SER A 227 0.57 15.10 -18.49
C SER A 227 0.38 16.42 -19.22
N LEU A 228 -0.58 17.19 -18.73
CA LEU A 228 -0.85 18.54 -19.23
C LEU A 228 0.29 19.50 -18.88
N ILE A 229 0.68 19.53 -17.61
CA ILE A 229 1.89 20.23 -17.16
C ILE A 229 3.04 19.23 -17.29
N PRO A 230 4.08 19.54 -18.08
CA PRO A 230 5.19 18.63 -18.30
C PRO A 230 5.86 18.16 -17.03
N LEU A 231 6.01 16.86 -16.89
CA LEU A 231 6.68 16.23 -15.75
C LEU A 231 8.02 15.64 -16.20
N LYS A 232 9.02 15.74 -15.33
CA LYS A 232 10.37 15.21 -15.54
C LYS A 232 10.58 13.98 -14.67
N LEU A 233 11.20 12.93 -15.22
CA LEU A 233 11.61 11.76 -14.48
C LEU A 233 12.82 12.08 -13.57
N GLY A 234 12.83 11.43 -12.41
CA GLY A 234 13.96 11.55 -11.48
C GLY A 234 13.87 12.67 -10.46
N GLU A 235 12.90 13.57 -10.55
CA GLU A 235 12.66 14.56 -9.51
C GLU A 235 12.24 13.91 -8.18
N ALA A 236 12.65 14.51 -7.07
CA ALA A 236 12.39 13.95 -5.72
C ALA A 236 10.94 14.10 -5.27
N SER A 237 10.20 15.06 -5.82
CA SER A 237 8.79 15.30 -5.57
C SER A 237 8.00 15.36 -6.88
N PHE A 238 6.90 14.60 -6.93
CA PHE A 238 5.94 14.67 -8.02
C PHE A 238 5.12 15.97 -7.95
N LEU A 239 4.59 16.30 -6.77
CA LEU A 239 3.70 17.45 -6.57
C LEU A 239 4.40 18.80 -6.73
N ALA A 240 5.72 18.85 -6.52
CA ALA A 240 6.50 20.05 -6.77
C ALA A 240 6.54 20.50 -8.24
N GLN A 241 6.26 19.59 -9.17
CA GLN A 241 6.27 19.85 -10.60
C GLN A 241 4.90 20.32 -11.14
N ASN A 242 3.89 20.42 -10.27
CA ASN A 242 2.56 20.88 -10.64
C ASN A 242 2.58 22.36 -11.06
N GLY A 243 1.76 22.71 -12.05
CA GLY A 243 1.36 24.09 -12.32
C GLY A 243 0.44 24.64 -11.25
N LYS A 244 -0.10 25.83 -11.47
CA LYS A 244 -0.97 26.51 -10.51
C LYS A 244 -2.29 26.88 -11.17
N LEU A 245 -3.40 26.67 -10.42
CA LEU A 245 -4.66 27.32 -10.66
C LEU A 245 -4.71 28.59 -9.78
N SER A 246 -4.95 29.73 -10.37
CA SER A 246 -4.96 31.01 -9.68
C SER A 246 -6.21 31.81 -9.97
N ASN A 247 -6.35 32.95 -9.29
CA ASN A 247 -7.50 33.85 -9.36
C ASN A 247 -8.82 33.20 -8.85
N ILE A 248 -8.72 32.21 -7.95
CA ILE A 248 -9.88 31.56 -7.35
C ILE A 248 -10.32 32.39 -6.13
N LYS A 249 -11.53 32.94 -6.17
CA LYS A 249 -12.07 33.87 -5.16
C LYS A 249 -13.50 33.52 -4.81
N ASN A 250 -14.02 34.12 -3.73
CA ASN A 250 -15.41 34.01 -3.32
C ASN A 250 -15.92 32.58 -3.12
N LEU A 251 -15.06 31.67 -2.70
CA LEU A 251 -15.45 30.29 -2.43
C LEU A 251 -16.34 30.25 -1.18
N LYS A 252 -17.49 29.59 -1.30
CA LYS A 252 -18.34 29.32 -0.14
C LYS A 252 -17.78 28.08 0.58
N SER A 253 -17.54 28.27 1.86
CA SER A 253 -17.17 27.18 2.76
C SER A 253 -18.39 26.77 3.57
N ASN A 254 -18.99 25.66 3.22
CA ASN A 254 -20.06 25.08 4.01
C ASN A 254 -19.47 24.13 5.06
N ARG A 255 -19.89 24.25 6.31
CA ARG A 255 -19.51 23.29 7.36
C ARG A 255 -20.14 21.96 7.03
N LEU A 256 -19.30 20.95 6.97
CA LEU A 256 -19.72 19.57 6.76
C LEU A 256 -20.32 19.02 8.05
N PHE A 257 -21.52 18.46 7.99
CA PHE A 257 -22.08 17.66 9.06
C PHE A 257 -22.78 16.44 8.47
N ASP A 258 -22.15 15.29 8.64
CA ASP A 258 -22.67 14.01 8.21
C ASP A 258 -22.99 13.13 9.43
N ILE A 259 -24.13 12.46 9.41
CA ILE A 259 -24.50 11.40 10.34
C ILE A 259 -24.74 10.12 9.53
N ASN A 260 -24.10 9.05 9.94
CA ASN A 260 -24.18 7.76 9.26
C ASN A 260 -24.60 6.66 10.24
N PRO A 261 -25.88 6.39 10.44
CA PRO A 261 -26.35 5.19 11.13
C PRO A 261 -26.03 3.95 10.31
N GLU A 262 -25.63 2.89 11.02
CA GLU A 262 -25.30 1.59 10.47
C GLU A 262 -26.15 0.51 11.16
N LEU A 263 -26.63 -0.44 10.35
CA LEU A 263 -27.29 -1.65 10.80
C LEU A 263 -26.52 -2.85 10.27
N ARG A 264 -26.24 -3.80 11.16
CA ARG A 264 -25.56 -5.05 10.81
C ARG A 264 -26.28 -6.25 11.41
N GLY A 265 -26.22 -7.34 10.68
CA GLY A 265 -26.70 -8.64 11.14
C GLY A 265 -25.80 -9.73 10.57
N ALA A 266 -25.45 -10.70 11.38
CA ALA A 266 -24.71 -11.88 10.95
C ALA A 266 -25.26 -13.14 11.61
N MET A 267 -25.29 -14.20 10.84
CA MET A 267 -25.66 -15.53 11.28
C MET A 267 -24.60 -16.50 10.79
N SER A 268 -24.23 -17.46 11.60
CA SER A 268 -23.32 -18.55 11.17
C SER A 268 -23.76 -19.88 11.71
N ARG A 269 -23.25 -20.92 11.09
CA ARG A 269 -23.33 -22.31 11.59
C ARG A 269 -21.98 -22.99 11.38
N MET A 270 -21.57 -23.77 12.36
CA MET A 270 -20.34 -24.55 12.30
C MET A 270 -20.63 -25.96 11.76
N GLN A 271 -19.58 -26.78 11.62
CA GLN A 271 -19.66 -28.11 10.99
C GLN A 271 -20.75 -29.02 11.55
N GLU A 272 -20.92 -29.03 12.86
CA GLU A 272 -21.90 -29.94 13.57
C GLU A 272 -23.31 -29.33 13.68
N ASP A 273 -23.44 -28.00 13.39
CA ASP A 273 -24.70 -27.31 13.55
C ASP A 273 -25.64 -27.57 12.36
N LYS A 274 -26.90 -27.84 12.62
CA LYS A 274 -27.94 -27.90 11.60
C LYS A 274 -28.48 -26.52 11.28
N ASP A 275 -28.61 -25.67 12.29
CA ASP A 275 -29.27 -24.38 12.22
C ASP A 275 -28.26 -23.22 12.30
N PHE A 276 -28.65 -22.08 11.71
CA PHE A 276 -27.91 -20.86 11.85
C PHE A 276 -28.14 -20.24 13.23
N SER A 277 -27.06 -19.86 13.90
CA SER A 277 -27.06 -19.06 15.13
C SER A 277 -26.72 -17.61 14.84
N SER A 278 -27.36 -16.68 15.55
CA SER A 278 -27.05 -15.26 15.42
C SER A 278 -25.66 -14.98 16.02
N GLN A 279 -24.83 -14.32 15.24
CA GLN A 279 -23.52 -13.83 15.66
C GLN A 279 -23.54 -12.33 15.97
N THR A 280 -24.67 -11.68 15.75
CA THR A 280 -24.82 -10.25 15.99
C THR A 280 -25.16 -10.01 17.45
N GLN A 281 -24.26 -9.39 18.18
CA GLN A 281 -24.49 -9.00 19.56
C GLN A 281 -25.03 -7.57 19.68
N ASP A 282 -24.51 -6.66 18.84
CA ASP A 282 -24.81 -5.23 18.87
C ASP A 282 -25.07 -4.73 17.44
N PRO A 283 -26.33 -4.77 16.97
CA PRO A 283 -26.65 -4.57 15.55
C PRO A 283 -26.54 -3.12 15.07
N LEU A 284 -26.57 -2.16 15.98
CA LEU A 284 -26.63 -0.73 15.64
C LEU A 284 -25.29 -0.03 15.90
N GLY A 285 -24.88 0.77 14.95
CA GLY A 285 -23.75 1.68 15.06
C GLY A 285 -24.09 3.06 14.50
N VAL A 286 -23.33 4.05 14.93
CA VAL A 286 -23.47 5.42 14.42
C VAL A 286 -22.08 6.04 14.21
N ASN A 287 -21.87 6.61 13.03
CA ASN A 287 -20.70 7.45 12.75
C ASN A 287 -21.17 8.87 12.53
N MET A 288 -20.40 9.83 13.00
CA MET A 288 -20.60 11.26 12.83
C MET A 288 -19.35 11.91 12.27
N ARG A 289 -19.51 12.82 11.34
CA ARG A 289 -18.43 13.63 10.78
C ARG A 289 -18.83 15.10 10.85
N TYR A 290 -18.02 15.91 11.53
CA TYR A 290 -18.27 17.31 11.74
C TYR A 290 -17.06 18.17 11.37
N GLY A 291 -17.26 19.13 10.48
CA GLY A 291 -16.25 20.13 10.12
C GLY A 291 -16.09 21.15 11.24
N LEU A 292 -15.04 21.03 12.06
CA LEU A 292 -14.67 22.02 13.07
C LEU A 292 -14.27 23.36 12.42
N SER A 293 -13.61 23.26 11.28
CA SER A 293 -13.27 24.36 10.38
C SER A 293 -13.20 23.82 8.95
N ASN A 294 -12.90 24.67 7.98
CA ASN A 294 -12.69 24.24 6.59
C ASN A 294 -11.54 23.22 6.46
N ASN A 295 -10.61 23.23 7.39
CA ASN A 295 -9.38 22.46 7.34
C ASN A 295 -9.31 21.35 8.37
N THR A 296 -10.22 21.30 9.33
CA THR A 296 -10.19 20.36 10.46
C THR A 296 -11.53 19.68 10.63
N VAL A 297 -11.50 18.35 10.72
CA VAL A 297 -12.70 17.51 10.85
C VAL A 297 -12.59 16.66 12.11
N LEU A 298 -13.71 16.59 12.84
CA LEU A 298 -13.96 15.63 13.91
C LEU A 298 -14.78 14.47 13.33
N ASN A 299 -14.27 13.27 13.48
CA ASN A 299 -15.03 12.03 13.28
C ASN A 299 -15.27 11.40 14.65
N ALA A 300 -16.49 10.99 14.94
CA ALA A 300 -16.85 10.23 16.13
C ALA A 300 -17.63 8.98 15.73
N SER A 301 -17.46 7.91 16.49
CA SER A 301 -18.14 6.66 16.22
C SER A 301 -18.54 5.98 17.53
N LEU A 302 -19.75 5.46 17.55
CA LEU A 302 -20.28 4.62 18.62
C LEU A 302 -20.63 3.26 18.02
N ASN A 303 -20.09 2.18 18.60
CA ASN A 303 -20.27 0.81 18.15
C ASN A 303 -20.15 0.66 16.63
N PRO A 304 -19.02 1.11 16.04
CA PRO A 304 -18.87 1.05 14.58
C PRO A 304 -18.83 -0.37 14.06
N ASP A 305 -19.27 -0.55 12.83
CA ASP A 305 -19.12 -1.83 12.15
C ASP A 305 -17.70 -1.96 11.55
N PHE A 306 -16.92 -2.84 12.12
CA PHE A 306 -15.59 -3.20 11.61
C PHE A 306 -15.54 -4.56 10.92
N SER A 307 -16.69 -5.16 10.62
CA SER A 307 -16.76 -6.38 9.84
C SER A 307 -16.14 -6.19 8.44
N GLN A 308 -15.32 -7.14 8.04
CA GLN A 308 -14.70 -7.10 6.71
C GLN A 308 -15.67 -7.69 5.68
N ILE A 309 -15.99 -6.92 4.64
CA ILE A 309 -16.88 -7.35 3.55
C ILE A 309 -16.13 -8.27 2.57
N GLU A 310 -14.83 -8.13 2.46
CA GLU A 310 -13.98 -9.00 1.67
C GLU A 310 -12.82 -9.47 2.54
N ALA A 311 -12.70 -10.79 2.70
CA ALA A 311 -11.57 -11.38 3.41
C ALA A 311 -10.24 -10.94 2.79
N ASP A 312 -9.24 -10.74 3.64
CA ASP A 312 -7.89 -10.48 3.14
C ASP A 312 -7.40 -11.65 2.29
N VAL A 313 -6.70 -11.37 1.21
CA VAL A 313 -6.11 -12.41 0.37
C VAL A 313 -5.11 -13.19 1.21
N ALA A 314 -5.24 -14.51 1.26
CA ALA A 314 -4.27 -15.35 1.97
C ALA A 314 -2.86 -15.10 1.44
N GLN A 315 -1.94 -14.89 2.35
CA GLN A 315 -0.53 -14.64 2.05
C GLN A 315 0.29 -15.87 2.48
N ILE A 316 1.23 -16.28 1.63
CA ILE A 316 2.21 -17.30 1.98
C ILE A 316 3.39 -16.57 2.65
N SER A 317 3.70 -16.91 3.89
CA SER A 317 4.87 -16.38 4.59
C SER A 317 6.12 -17.11 4.15
N TYR A 318 7.06 -16.42 3.52
CA TYR A 318 8.35 -16.97 3.10
C TYR A 318 9.37 -17.01 4.25
N GLU A 319 9.35 -15.98 5.08
CA GLU A 319 10.27 -15.79 6.18
C GLU A 319 9.48 -15.71 7.49
N PRO A 320 9.47 -16.78 8.32
CA PRO A 320 8.64 -16.82 9.53
C PRO A 320 9.06 -15.81 10.60
N ARG A 321 10.27 -15.24 10.49
CA ARG A 321 10.75 -14.16 11.36
C ARG A 321 10.03 -12.83 11.15
N ARG A 322 9.22 -12.68 10.06
CA ARG A 322 8.56 -11.44 9.68
C ARG A 322 7.05 -11.51 9.81
N ALA A 323 6.48 -10.51 10.48
CA ALA A 323 5.04 -10.35 10.54
C ALA A 323 4.47 -9.86 9.19
N LEU A 324 3.30 -10.39 8.83
CA LEU A 324 2.56 -9.97 7.64
C LEU A 324 1.80 -8.66 7.90
N TYR A 325 1.83 -7.77 6.91
CA TYR A 325 1.11 -6.51 6.95
C TYR A 325 -0.20 -6.59 6.18
N PHE A 326 -1.28 -6.11 6.79
CA PHE A 326 -2.58 -5.94 6.16
C PHE A 326 -2.99 -4.46 6.18
N PRO A 327 -3.38 -3.88 5.04
CA PRO A 327 -3.80 -2.48 4.99
C PRO A 327 -5.12 -2.27 5.75
N GLU A 328 -5.33 -1.05 6.27
CA GLU A 328 -6.61 -0.64 6.86
C GLU A 328 -7.70 -0.62 5.77
N LYS A 329 -8.92 -1.01 6.13
CA LYS A 329 -10.09 -1.04 5.22
C LYS A 329 -11.32 -0.38 5.84
N ARG A 330 -11.30 -0.08 7.12
CA ARG A 330 -12.46 0.43 7.87
C ARG A 330 -12.65 1.93 7.63
N PRO A 331 -13.81 2.38 7.12
CA PRO A 331 -14.02 3.77 6.68
C PRO A 331 -13.72 4.82 7.75
N PHE A 332 -14.08 4.57 9.01
CA PHE A 332 -13.78 5.49 10.10
C PHE A 332 -12.28 5.83 10.21
N PHE A 333 -11.39 4.84 10.05
CA PHE A 333 -9.95 5.06 10.17
C PHE A 333 -9.33 5.58 8.88
N LEU A 334 -9.96 5.39 7.74
CA LEU A 334 -9.41 5.76 6.43
C LEU A 334 -9.48 7.27 6.17
N ASP A 335 -10.55 7.96 6.56
CA ASP A 335 -10.66 9.42 6.41
C ASP A 335 -9.56 10.13 7.19
N GLY A 336 -8.67 10.87 6.50
CA GLY A 336 -7.56 11.58 7.11
C GLY A 336 -6.43 10.69 7.65
N ILE A 337 -6.29 9.44 7.17
CA ILE A 337 -5.22 8.51 7.59
C ILE A 337 -3.82 9.05 7.29
N GLU A 338 -3.69 9.88 6.25
CA GLU A 338 -2.44 10.53 5.84
C GLU A 338 -1.86 11.44 6.92
N PHE A 339 -2.69 12.00 7.80
CA PHE A 339 -2.23 12.82 8.92
C PHE A 339 -1.44 12.03 9.96
N PHE A 340 -1.62 10.71 10.01
CA PHE A 340 -0.94 9.79 10.93
C PHE A 340 0.30 9.12 10.34
N SER A 341 0.63 9.40 9.09
CA SER A 341 1.77 8.79 8.42
C SER A 341 3.10 9.18 9.06
N THR A 342 3.94 8.17 9.30
CA THR A 342 5.30 8.27 9.86
C THR A 342 6.28 7.37 9.10
N PRO A 343 7.60 7.64 9.09
CA PRO A 343 8.60 6.82 8.41
C PRO A 343 8.55 5.34 8.80
N THR A 344 8.54 5.05 10.10
CA THR A 344 8.15 3.75 10.65
C THR A 344 6.70 3.85 11.10
N ARG A 345 5.88 2.89 10.75
CA ARG A 345 4.43 2.92 11.04
C ARG A 345 4.17 2.75 12.54
N LEU A 346 4.27 3.85 13.30
CA LEU A 346 4.02 3.88 14.75
C LEU A 346 2.53 3.98 15.10
N ILE A 347 1.69 4.32 14.12
CA ILE A 347 0.23 4.31 14.23
C ILE A 347 -0.30 3.37 13.16
N TYR A 348 -0.90 2.26 13.59
CA TYR A 348 -1.51 1.23 12.76
C TYR A 348 -2.88 0.89 13.33
N THR A 349 -3.89 1.50 12.78
CA THR A 349 -5.27 1.49 13.31
C THR A 349 -5.89 0.10 13.44
N ARG A 350 -5.42 -0.91 12.68
CA ARG A 350 -5.85 -2.32 12.86
C ARG A 350 -5.47 -2.93 14.21
N LYS A 351 -4.61 -2.27 15.00
CA LYS A 351 -4.34 -2.64 16.40
C LYS A 351 -5.44 -2.19 17.37
N ILE A 352 -6.38 -1.36 16.90
CA ILE A 352 -7.65 -1.05 17.55
C ILE A 352 -8.66 -2.02 16.94
N VAL A 353 -9.07 -3.03 17.68
CA VAL A 353 -9.75 -4.20 17.13
C VAL A 353 -11.27 -4.03 17.14
N ASN A 354 -11.83 -3.72 18.28
CA ASN A 354 -13.29 -3.66 18.49
C ASN A 354 -13.68 -2.46 19.40
N PRO A 355 -13.48 -1.21 18.95
CA PRO A 355 -13.79 -0.06 19.78
C PRO A 355 -15.30 0.13 19.93
N VAL A 356 -15.73 0.28 21.18
CA VAL A 356 -17.13 0.63 21.55
C VAL A 356 -17.41 2.09 21.22
N ALA A 357 -16.40 2.95 21.41
CA ALA A 357 -16.44 4.35 21.06
C ALA A 357 -15.08 4.79 20.55
N SER A 358 -15.09 5.68 19.57
CA SER A 358 -13.88 6.27 19.05
C SER A 358 -14.11 7.69 18.56
N SER A 359 -13.07 8.50 18.64
CA SER A 359 -13.05 9.86 18.09
C SER A 359 -11.73 10.10 17.38
N LYS A 360 -11.79 10.92 16.35
CA LYS A 360 -10.63 11.27 15.55
C LYS A 360 -10.73 12.71 15.08
N ILE A 361 -9.68 13.50 15.32
CA ILE A 361 -9.54 14.85 14.78
C ILE A 361 -8.38 14.85 13.79
N THR A 362 -8.63 15.30 12.57
CA THR A 362 -7.60 15.41 11.53
C THR A 362 -7.74 16.73 10.78
N GLY A 363 -6.60 17.31 10.41
CA GLY A 363 -6.61 18.50 9.57
C GLY A 363 -5.40 19.39 9.73
N LYS A 364 -5.52 20.62 9.22
CA LYS A 364 -4.51 21.67 9.35
C LYS A 364 -4.98 22.78 10.29
N ILE A 365 -4.06 23.27 11.10
CA ILE A 365 -4.21 24.44 11.96
C ILE A 365 -3.33 25.54 11.38
N GLY A 366 -3.98 26.55 10.78
CA GLY A 366 -3.29 27.50 9.92
C GLY A 366 -2.70 26.80 8.69
N ASP A 367 -1.72 27.44 8.05
CA ASP A 367 -1.18 26.98 6.76
C ASP A 367 -0.10 25.90 6.91
N LYS A 368 0.55 25.81 8.08
CA LYS A 368 1.80 25.04 8.25
C LYS A 368 1.73 23.92 9.28
N ASN A 369 0.70 23.84 10.09
CA ASN A 369 0.63 22.81 11.13
C ASN A 369 -0.45 21.78 10.78
N SER A 370 -0.11 20.51 10.89
CA SER A 370 -1.05 19.41 10.73
C SER A 370 -1.24 18.68 12.05
N ILE A 371 -2.47 18.29 12.35
CA ILE A 371 -2.84 17.56 13.56
C ILE A 371 -3.59 16.30 13.19
N GLY A 372 -3.26 15.21 13.87
CA GLY A 372 -4.01 13.97 13.92
C GLY A 372 -4.12 13.50 15.36
N VAL A 373 -5.33 13.29 15.85
CA VAL A 373 -5.61 12.72 17.16
C VAL A 373 -6.58 11.57 16.98
N ILE A 374 -6.32 10.43 17.61
CA ILE A 374 -7.24 9.30 17.73
C ILE A 374 -7.37 8.98 19.21
N SER A 375 -8.61 8.79 19.67
CA SER A 375 -8.92 8.27 20.98
C SER A 375 -9.99 7.20 20.84
N ALA A 376 -9.78 6.02 21.42
CA ALA A 376 -10.70 4.91 21.35
C ALA A 376 -10.76 4.10 22.64
N ALA A 377 -11.94 3.56 22.92
CA ALA A 377 -12.20 2.58 23.96
C ALA A 377 -12.32 1.21 23.28
N ASP A 378 -11.23 0.43 23.22
CA ASP A 378 -11.12 -0.84 22.52
C ASP A 378 -11.55 -2.00 23.42
N ASN A 379 -12.62 -2.69 23.07
CA ASN A 379 -13.23 -3.73 23.89
C ASN A 379 -12.69 -5.11 23.57
N PHE A 380 -12.14 -5.81 24.56
CA PHE A 380 -11.73 -7.21 24.48
C PHE A 380 -12.77 -8.17 25.08
N GLY A 381 -13.82 -7.63 25.74
CA GLY A 381 -14.91 -8.42 26.26
C GLY A 381 -15.83 -8.98 25.18
N PRO A 382 -16.66 -9.95 25.49
CA PRO A 382 -17.51 -10.63 24.52
C PRO A 382 -18.64 -9.77 23.95
N SER A 383 -19.05 -8.70 24.66
CA SER A 383 -20.13 -7.79 24.22
C SER A 383 -20.03 -6.43 24.91
N ILE A 384 -20.85 -5.44 24.46
CA ILE A 384 -20.96 -4.13 25.12
C ILE A 384 -21.46 -4.26 26.57
N SER A 385 -22.28 -5.26 26.88
CA SER A 385 -22.76 -5.51 28.23
C SER A 385 -21.73 -6.14 29.18
N LYS A 386 -20.64 -6.71 28.63
CA LYS A 386 -19.50 -7.29 29.37
C LYS A 386 -18.20 -6.73 28.82
N MET A 387 -18.04 -5.42 28.96
CA MET A 387 -16.88 -4.72 28.47
C MET A 387 -15.64 -4.99 29.30
N ASP A 388 -14.54 -5.17 28.59
CA ASP A 388 -13.18 -5.19 29.12
C ASP A 388 -12.32 -4.31 28.22
N VAL A 389 -12.11 -3.08 28.61
CA VAL A 389 -11.78 -1.97 27.72
C VAL A 389 -10.34 -1.48 27.91
N ALA A 390 -9.59 -1.44 26.82
CA ALA A 390 -8.35 -0.69 26.75
C ALA A 390 -8.58 0.74 26.27
N ALA A 391 -7.99 1.70 26.96
CA ALA A 391 -7.87 3.06 26.46
C ALA A 391 -6.73 3.15 25.43
N VAL A 392 -7.05 3.69 24.27
CA VAL A 392 -6.13 3.83 23.15
C VAL A 392 -6.09 5.29 22.71
N ASN A 393 -4.88 5.89 22.69
CA ASN A 393 -4.69 7.25 22.24
C ASN A 393 -3.51 7.35 21.28
N ALA A 394 -3.65 8.17 20.25
CA ALA A 394 -2.57 8.52 19.33
C ALA A 394 -2.63 10.01 19.00
N LEU A 395 -1.48 10.66 19.07
CA LEU A 395 -1.28 12.07 18.70
C LEU A 395 -0.18 12.17 17.65
N ARG A 396 -0.46 12.88 16.58
CA ARG A 396 0.48 13.27 15.56
C ARG A 396 0.43 14.78 15.34
N LEU A 397 1.54 15.44 15.54
CA LEU A 397 1.72 16.86 15.19
C LEU A 397 2.82 16.95 14.13
N LYS A 398 2.59 17.73 13.10
CA LYS A 398 3.57 17.98 12.04
C LYS A 398 3.56 19.47 11.69
N ARG A 399 4.75 20.06 11.60
CA ARG A 399 4.95 21.44 11.15
C ARG A 399 5.75 21.45 9.87
N ASP A 400 5.22 22.17 8.92
CA ASP A 400 5.78 22.38 7.61
C ASP A 400 6.71 23.63 7.62
N PHE A 401 7.87 23.50 7.00
CA PHE A 401 8.81 24.62 6.79
C PHE A 401 9.45 24.48 5.42
N LEU A 402 9.59 25.61 4.74
CA LEU A 402 9.89 25.62 3.31
C LEU A 402 8.84 24.79 2.53
N ASP A 403 8.97 24.67 1.21
CA ASP A 403 7.87 24.16 0.39
C ASP A 403 7.62 22.64 0.54
N GLN A 404 8.63 21.83 0.89
CA GLN A 404 8.49 20.36 0.92
C GLN A 404 9.00 19.72 2.21
N ASN A 405 9.44 20.53 3.15
CA ASN A 405 10.12 20.07 4.35
C ASN A 405 9.16 20.06 5.55
N HIS A 406 9.37 19.14 6.45
CA HIS A 406 8.60 19.09 7.69
C HIS A 406 9.38 18.48 8.84
N ALA A 407 8.94 18.80 10.06
CA ALA A 407 9.27 18.11 11.28
C ALA A 407 7.98 17.68 11.98
N GLY A 408 8.04 16.61 12.75
CA GLY A 408 6.86 16.10 13.43
C GLY A 408 7.16 15.34 14.69
N ILE A 409 6.11 15.17 15.50
CA ILE A 409 6.10 14.44 16.75
C ILE A 409 4.98 13.43 16.70
N VAL A 410 5.21 12.24 17.20
CA VAL A 410 4.20 11.22 17.40
C VAL A 410 4.24 10.73 18.83
N TYR A 411 3.06 10.57 19.43
CA TYR A 411 2.85 9.93 20.70
C TYR A 411 1.73 8.91 20.60
N THR A 412 1.92 7.71 21.14
CA THR A 412 0.86 6.70 21.27
C THR A 412 0.82 6.15 22.67
N ASP A 413 -0.38 5.82 23.14
CA ASP A 413 -0.65 5.24 24.46
C ASP A 413 -1.73 4.17 24.34
N LYS A 414 -1.45 2.98 24.88
CA LYS A 414 -2.42 1.91 25.07
C LYS A 414 -2.35 1.43 26.50
N THR A 415 -3.43 1.58 27.24
CA THR A 415 -3.52 1.25 28.65
C THR A 415 -4.70 0.31 28.91
N TYR A 416 -4.45 -0.76 29.64
CA TYR A 416 -5.42 -1.80 29.98
C TYR A 416 -5.00 -2.49 31.29
N ASN A 417 -5.79 -2.37 32.33
CA ASN A 417 -5.45 -2.86 33.67
C ASN A 417 -4.04 -2.39 34.10
N ASP A 418 -3.16 -3.33 34.46
CA ASP A 418 -1.77 -3.07 34.82
C ASP A 418 -0.81 -2.96 33.58
N TYR A 419 -1.33 -3.14 32.38
CA TYR A 419 -0.55 -2.99 31.16
C TYR A 419 -0.60 -1.55 30.64
N SER A 420 0.56 -0.97 30.36
CA SER A 420 0.63 0.26 29.58
C SER A 420 1.78 0.21 28.58
N ASN A 421 1.51 0.69 27.37
CA ASN A 421 2.55 0.85 26.34
C ASN A 421 2.48 2.27 25.79
N ARG A 422 3.61 2.98 25.86
CA ARG A 422 3.75 4.35 25.38
C ARG A 422 4.89 4.43 24.41
N VAL A 423 4.65 5.11 23.28
CA VAL A 423 5.67 5.37 22.27
C VAL A 423 5.78 6.87 22.06
N PHE A 424 7.00 7.37 22.07
CA PHE A 424 7.31 8.73 21.68
C PHE A 424 8.34 8.72 20.55
N ALA A 425 8.11 9.51 19.51
CA ALA A 425 9.10 9.68 18.43
C ALA A 425 9.01 11.08 17.80
N ILE A 426 10.13 11.50 17.24
CA ILE A 426 10.25 12.67 16.38
C ILE A 426 10.67 12.23 14.99
N ASP A 427 10.25 12.95 14.00
CA ASP A 427 10.65 12.70 12.60
C ASP A 427 10.77 14.00 11.79
N GLY A 428 11.41 13.88 10.63
CA GLY A 428 11.53 14.99 9.70
C GLY A 428 11.90 14.53 8.31
N LYS A 429 11.60 15.38 7.33
CA LYS A 429 11.98 15.21 5.93
C LYS A 429 12.49 16.53 5.38
N ILE A 430 13.60 16.47 4.65
CA ILE A 430 14.21 17.61 3.98
C ILE A 430 14.45 17.21 2.52
N ILE A 431 13.96 18.04 1.59
CA ILE A 431 14.25 17.90 0.16
C ILE A 431 15.07 19.12 -0.27
N LEU A 432 16.19 18.87 -0.92
CA LEU A 432 17.09 19.89 -1.41
C LEU A 432 17.17 19.81 -2.94
N LYS A 433 16.98 20.96 -3.61
CA LYS A 433 17.09 21.11 -5.07
C LYS A 433 16.23 20.12 -5.86
N ASN A 434 15.08 19.68 -5.32
CA ASN A 434 14.20 18.63 -5.88
C ASN A 434 14.94 17.32 -6.24
N LYS A 435 16.17 17.13 -5.81
CA LYS A 435 17.05 16.01 -6.15
C LYS A 435 17.42 15.15 -4.95
N TYR A 436 17.70 15.76 -3.82
CA TYR A 436 18.15 15.07 -2.61
C TYR A 436 17.03 15.03 -1.58
N SER A 437 16.73 13.86 -1.04
CA SER A 437 15.73 13.68 0.01
C SER A 437 16.36 13.00 1.22
N PHE A 438 16.27 13.65 2.37
CA PHE A 438 16.70 13.12 3.66
C PHE A 438 15.47 12.97 4.55
N GLN A 439 15.31 11.83 5.16
CA GLN A 439 14.22 11.56 6.09
C GLN A 439 14.75 10.82 7.30
N GLY A 440 14.34 11.25 8.47
CA GLY A 440 14.73 10.64 9.73
C GLY A 440 13.57 10.50 10.68
N GLN A 441 13.62 9.46 11.52
CA GLN A 441 12.76 9.26 12.66
C GLN A 441 13.57 8.62 13.76
N GLY A 442 13.41 9.12 15.00
CA GLY A 442 13.98 8.53 16.18
C GLY A 442 12.97 8.55 17.32
N GLY A 443 12.99 7.55 18.16
CA GLY A 443 12.05 7.44 19.26
C GLY A 443 12.30 6.25 20.17
N PHE A 444 11.38 6.02 21.10
CA PHE A 444 11.44 4.88 22.02
C PHE A 444 10.04 4.43 22.42
N SER A 445 9.93 3.20 22.88
CA SER A 445 8.75 2.67 23.56
C SER A 445 9.06 2.36 25.03
N VAL A 446 8.04 2.47 25.88
CA VAL A 446 8.06 2.01 27.27
C VAL A 446 6.86 1.12 27.48
N THR A 447 7.09 -0.13 27.89
CA THR A 447 6.03 -1.10 28.17
C THR A 447 6.10 -1.49 29.63
N ASN A 448 5.02 -1.23 30.39
CA ASN A 448 4.88 -1.66 31.78
C ASN A 448 3.86 -2.80 31.87
N ASN A 449 4.11 -3.76 32.73
CA ASN A 449 3.20 -4.83 33.13
C ASN A 449 3.15 -4.89 34.67
N ALA A 450 2.24 -5.68 35.23
CA ALA A 450 2.08 -5.82 36.68
C ALA A 450 3.41 -6.08 37.43
N ASP A 451 4.29 -6.88 36.83
CA ASP A 451 5.54 -7.33 37.47
C ASP A 451 6.77 -6.55 37.04
N ASN A 452 6.67 -5.65 36.05
CA ASN A 452 7.84 -4.99 35.47
C ASN A 452 7.56 -3.56 35.03
N ALA A 453 8.32 -2.62 35.57
CA ALA A 453 8.41 -1.26 35.05
C ALA A 453 9.37 -1.25 33.87
N GLY A 454 8.85 -1.05 32.66
CA GLY A 454 9.63 -1.09 31.43
C GLY A 454 10.66 0.02 31.33
N LYS A 455 11.75 -0.28 30.66
CA LYS A 455 12.79 0.69 30.29
C LYS A 455 12.51 1.27 28.90
N PRO A 456 13.00 2.48 28.61
CA PRO A 456 12.93 3.01 27.25
C PRO A 456 13.70 2.12 26.24
N ALA A 457 12.99 1.57 25.28
CA ALA A 457 13.54 0.76 24.21
C ALA A 457 13.62 1.62 22.92
N PRO A 458 14.81 1.98 22.43
CA PRO A 458 14.98 2.92 21.34
C PRO A 458 14.72 2.33 19.94
N MET A 459 14.45 3.22 19.00
CA MET A 459 14.37 2.93 17.58
C MET A 459 14.87 4.10 16.73
N TRP A 460 15.35 3.80 15.51
CA TRP A 460 15.56 4.83 14.48
C TRP A 460 15.22 4.32 13.08
N ASN A 461 14.92 5.25 12.20
CA ASN A 461 14.76 5.02 10.76
C ASN A 461 15.33 6.23 10.03
N LEU A 462 16.39 6.03 9.26
CA LEU A 462 17.08 7.06 8.50
C LEU A 462 17.09 6.68 7.03
N SER A 463 16.84 7.64 6.16
CA SER A 463 16.99 7.44 4.72
C SER A 463 17.58 8.68 4.06
N ALA A 464 18.48 8.45 3.11
CA ALA A 464 19.05 9.47 2.23
C ALA A 464 18.92 8.96 0.79
N ASN A 465 18.35 9.79 -0.07
CA ASN A 465 18.14 9.44 -1.46
C ASN A 465 18.59 10.59 -2.36
N SER A 466 19.21 10.25 -3.47
CA SER A 466 19.50 11.16 -4.57
C SER A 466 18.91 10.58 -5.85
N SER A 467 18.28 11.41 -6.66
CA SER A 467 17.66 10.95 -7.90
C SER A 467 17.80 12.03 -8.98
N ASN A 468 18.14 11.57 -10.18
CA ASN A 468 18.00 12.32 -11.42
C ASN A 468 17.44 11.40 -12.49
N ARG A 469 17.30 11.85 -13.72
CA ARG A 469 16.70 11.09 -14.81
C ARG A 469 17.36 9.72 -15.00
N ASP A 470 18.68 9.67 -14.97
CA ASP A 470 19.45 8.46 -15.31
C ASP A 470 19.91 7.68 -14.08
N TRP A 471 20.20 8.36 -12.97
CA TRP A 471 20.75 7.76 -11.77
C TRP A 471 19.87 7.96 -10.55
N SER A 472 19.83 6.95 -9.71
CA SER A 472 19.29 7.11 -8.35
C SER A 472 20.14 6.32 -7.36
N HIS A 473 20.39 6.95 -6.20
CA HIS A 473 21.12 6.35 -5.08
C HIS A 473 20.25 6.39 -3.84
N SER A 474 20.36 5.38 -3.02
CA SER A 474 19.60 5.27 -1.77
C SER A 474 20.48 4.71 -0.66
N PHE A 475 20.34 5.29 0.52
CA PHE A 475 20.89 4.77 1.76
C PHE A 475 19.77 4.70 2.77
N THR A 476 19.71 3.60 3.55
CA THR A 476 18.73 3.44 4.63
C THR A 476 19.38 2.79 5.83
N SER A 477 19.04 3.25 7.04
CA SER A 477 19.37 2.61 8.29
C SER A 477 18.13 2.54 9.16
N THR A 478 17.78 1.35 9.63
CA THR A 478 16.59 1.14 10.48
C THR A 478 17.00 0.26 11.65
N ALA A 479 16.58 0.62 12.84
CA ALA A 479 16.85 -0.18 14.03
C ALA A 479 15.65 -0.21 14.98
N PHE A 480 15.50 -1.36 15.65
CA PHE A 480 14.56 -1.60 16.73
C PHE A 480 15.26 -2.38 17.84
N HIS A 481 15.29 -1.80 19.03
CA HIS A 481 15.78 -2.50 20.25
C HIS A 481 14.98 -3.79 20.47
N SER A 482 15.56 -4.77 21.13
CA SER A 482 14.90 -6.07 21.39
C SER A 482 13.56 -5.94 22.14
N GLU A 483 13.42 -4.96 23.01
CA GLU A 483 12.21 -4.65 23.79
C GLU A 483 11.33 -3.56 23.12
N PHE A 484 11.72 -3.04 21.95
CA PHE A 484 10.90 -2.04 21.25
C PHE A 484 9.57 -2.64 20.83
N ASN A 485 8.49 -2.14 21.40
CA ASN A 485 7.14 -2.62 21.14
C ASN A 485 6.19 -1.44 20.87
N PRO A 486 5.84 -1.13 19.62
CA PRO A 486 4.80 -0.16 19.33
C PRO A 486 3.43 -0.86 19.33
N ALA A 487 2.77 -0.93 20.49
CA ALA A 487 1.49 -1.65 20.66
C ALA A 487 0.38 -1.15 19.71
N LEU A 488 0.42 0.14 19.31
CA LEU A 488 -0.45 0.73 18.29
C LEU A 488 0.22 0.85 16.92
N GLY A 489 1.43 0.35 16.76
CA GLY A 489 2.19 0.42 15.53
C GLY A 489 2.32 -0.94 14.84
N PHE A 490 3.09 -0.93 13.75
CA PHE A 490 3.47 -2.14 13.04
C PHE A 490 4.96 -2.10 12.70
N ILE A 491 5.69 -3.08 13.20
CA ILE A 491 7.03 -3.45 12.76
C ILE A 491 7.00 -4.90 12.28
N SER A 492 7.67 -5.18 11.17
CA SER A 492 7.68 -6.52 10.60
C SER A 492 8.61 -7.48 11.33
N ILE A 493 9.64 -6.95 11.98
CA ILE A 493 10.65 -7.70 12.74
C ILE A 493 11.17 -6.80 13.86
N GLY A 494 11.26 -7.33 15.06
CA GLY A 494 11.88 -6.69 16.23
C GLY A 494 13.32 -7.20 16.44
N ASP A 495 14.05 -6.58 17.37
CA ASP A 495 15.47 -6.90 17.63
C ASP A 495 16.28 -6.88 16.33
N TYR A 496 16.35 -5.74 15.68
CA TYR A 496 16.79 -5.68 14.31
C TYR A 496 17.47 -4.36 13.96
N VAL A 497 18.65 -4.45 13.36
CA VAL A 497 19.30 -3.32 12.70
C VAL A 497 19.57 -3.67 11.25
N SER A 498 19.21 -2.79 10.35
CA SER A 498 19.45 -2.93 8.93
C SER A 498 20.15 -1.69 8.38
N VAL A 499 21.23 -1.90 7.65
CA VAL A 499 21.91 -0.86 6.90
C VAL A 499 21.96 -1.29 5.44
N ALA A 500 21.42 -0.46 4.55
CA ALA A 500 21.38 -0.80 3.14
C ALA A 500 21.75 0.39 2.26
N ALA A 501 22.47 0.09 1.19
CA ALA A 501 22.83 1.03 0.13
C ALA A 501 22.42 0.46 -1.22
N GLY A 502 21.98 1.33 -2.12
CA GLY A 502 21.58 0.93 -3.45
C GLY A 502 21.84 1.99 -4.49
N THR A 503 22.11 1.54 -5.70
CA THR A 503 22.28 2.41 -6.87
C THR A 503 21.47 1.84 -8.03
N ARG A 504 21.01 2.72 -8.91
CA ARG A 504 20.27 2.34 -10.11
C ARG A 504 20.66 3.27 -11.26
N ARG A 505 20.86 2.70 -12.43
CA ARG A 505 21.03 3.44 -13.68
C ARG A 505 19.92 3.08 -14.66
N THR A 506 19.36 4.09 -15.31
CA THR A 506 18.32 3.96 -16.31
C THR A 506 18.83 4.46 -17.66
N PHE A 507 18.56 3.70 -18.70
CA PHE A 507 18.84 4.02 -20.09
C PHE A 507 17.52 4.13 -20.84
N TYR A 508 17.38 5.16 -21.64
CA TYR A 508 16.17 5.41 -22.42
C TYR A 508 16.44 5.16 -23.90
N GLY A 509 15.56 4.40 -24.54
CA GLY A 509 15.60 4.17 -25.98
C GLY A 509 15.12 5.40 -26.76
N SER A 510 15.55 5.52 -28.01
CA SER A 510 15.03 6.51 -28.93
C SER A 510 13.60 6.16 -29.35
N LYS A 511 12.83 7.17 -29.81
CA LYS A 511 11.46 6.94 -30.32
C LYS A 511 11.47 5.86 -31.42
N GLY A 512 10.63 4.85 -31.26
CA GLY A 512 10.51 3.74 -32.23
C GLY A 512 11.33 2.48 -31.87
N ASN A 513 12.23 2.54 -30.89
CA ASN A 513 12.98 1.37 -30.45
C ASN A 513 12.07 0.33 -29.77
N ALA A 514 12.41 -0.96 -29.94
CA ALA A 514 11.71 -2.05 -29.25
C ALA A 514 11.84 -1.96 -27.71
N VAL A 515 13.02 -1.55 -27.22
CA VAL A 515 13.27 -1.29 -25.79
C VAL A 515 13.18 0.22 -25.55
N GLU A 516 12.14 0.65 -24.85
CA GLU A 516 11.91 2.05 -24.51
C GLU A 516 12.72 2.48 -23.28
N LYS A 517 12.88 1.56 -22.33
CA LYS A 517 13.63 1.81 -21.09
C LYS A 517 14.29 0.54 -20.59
N PHE A 518 15.57 0.63 -20.29
CA PHE A 518 16.31 -0.41 -19.56
C PHE A 518 16.83 0.17 -18.25
N THR A 519 16.65 -0.55 -17.15
CA THR A 519 17.12 -0.14 -15.83
C THR A 519 17.93 -1.27 -15.21
N MET A 520 19.14 -0.95 -14.79
CA MET A 520 19.96 -1.85 -13.98
C MET A 520 20.12 -1.25 -12.58
N GLY A 521 20.07 -2.09 -11.57
CA GLY A 521 20.20 -1.67 -10.19
C GLY A 521 20.99 -2.68 -9.36
N TYR A 522 21.54 -2.19 -8.28
CA TYR A 522 22.20 -3.01 -7.28
C TYR A 522 21.82 -2.49 -5.89
N ARG A 523 21.50 -3.40 -4.98
CA ARG A 523 21.27 -3.08 -3.57
C ARG A 523 22.04 -4.08 -2.70
N HIS A 524 22.74 -3.55 -1.71
CA HIS A 524 23.37 -4.35 -0.68
C HIS A 524 22.79 -3.99 0.68
N THR A 525 22.62 -4.99 1.54
CA THR A 525 22.04 -4.83 2.89
C THR A 525 22.81 -5.71 3.86
N TYR A 526 23.12 -5.14 5.02
CA TYR A 526 23.59 -5.86 6.20
C TYR A 526 22.53 -5.78 7.28
N ASN A 527 22.34 -6.87 8.02
CA ASN A 527 21.39 -6.95 9.13
C ASN A 527 22.05 -7.54 10.37
N TRP A 528 21.68 -7.02 11.52
CA TRP A 528 22.13 -7.44 12.85
C TRP A 528 20.94 -7.56 13.78
N SER A 529 21.09 -8.27 14.91
CA SER A 529 20.33 -7.97 16.12
C SER A 529 20.83 -6.67 16.74
N TYR A 530 20.02 -6.04 17.60
CA TYR A 530 20.30 -4.67 18.06
C TYR A 530 21.60 -4.58 18.88
N ASP A 531 21.74 -5.41 19.93
CA ASP A 531 22.91 -5.37 20.83
C ASP A 531 24.22 -5.74 20.11
N PRO A 532 24.30 -6.81 19.29
CA PRO A 532 25.45 -7.08 18.46
C PRO A 532 25.91 -5.91 17.59
N PHE A 533 24.94 -5.17 16.98
CA PHE A 533 25.29 -3.97 16.21
C PHE A 533 25.94 -2.88 17.06
N ILE A 534 25.36 -2.60 18.24
CA ILE A 534 25.88 -1.58 19.16
C ILE A 534 27.29 -1.96 19.66
N ASN A 535 27.52 -3.24 19.91
CA ASN A 535 28.80 -3.78 20.32
C ASN A 535 29.85 -3.86 19.18
N GLY A 536 29.45 -3.58 17.93
CA GLY A 536 30.35 -3.62 16.79
C GLY A 536 30.67 -5.03 16.27
N GLU A 537 29.78 -5.97 16.54
CA GLU A 537 29.89 -7.37 16.10
C GLU A 537 29.59 -7.50 14.59
N GLN A 538 29.91 -8.69 14.04
CA GLN A 538 29.64 -8.97 12.63
C GLN A 538 28.12 -9.05 12.33
N PRO A 539 27.69 -8.71 11.09
CA PRO A 539 26.27 -8.83 10.72
C PRO A 539 25.81 -10.29 10.75
N LEU A 540 24.58 -10.48 11.20
CA LEU A 540 23.89 -11.78 11.18
C LEU A 540 23.58 -12.21 9.75
N ASP A 541 23.04 -11.28 8.95
CA ASP A 541 22.66 -11.50 7.54
C ASP A 541 23.32 -10.45 6.64
N TRP A 542 23.64 -10.84 5.41
CA TRP A 542 23.88 -9.88 4.35
C TRP A 542 23.16 -10.32 3.06
N ARG A 543 22.78 -9.33 2.23
CA ARG A 543 21.98 -9.57 1.02
C ARG A 543 22.45 -8.65 -0.10
N SER A 544 22.67 -9.22 -1.29
CA SER A 544 23.04 -8.52 -2.52
C SER A 544 22.03 -8.79 -3.60
N TYR A 545 21.45 -7.73 -4.16
CA TYR A 545 20.37 -7.82 -5.13
C TYR A 545 20.66 -7.03 -6.41
N PRO A 546 21.35 -7.62 -7.41
CA PRO A 546 21.34 -7.13 -8.78
C PRO A 546 19.92 -7.21 -9.35
N THR A 547 19.51 -6.15 -10.05
CA THR A 547 18.19 -6.07 -10.69
C THR A 547 18.30 -5.56 -12.12
N PHE A 548 17.51 -6.13 -13.04
CA PHE A 548 17.43 -5.75 -14.43
C PHE A 548 15.97 -5.62 -14.83
N SER A 549 15.59 -4.51 -15.44
CA SER A 549 14.20 -4.26 -15.85
C SER A 549 14.16 -3.66 -17.23
N PHE A 550 13.36 -4.24 -18.12
CA PHE A 550 13.11 -3.81 -19.47
C PHE A 550 11.65 -3.39 -19.61
N ASN A 551 11.42 -2.23 -20.18
CA ASN A 551 10.12 -1.82 -20.68
C ASN A 551 10.20 -1.84 -22.21
N PHE A 552 9.36 -2.67 -22.82
CA PHE A 552 9.28 -2.78 -24.26
C PHE A 552 8.10 -1.99 -24.81
N ARG A 553 8.21 -1.60 -26.05
CA ARG A 553 7.13 -0.97 -26.78
C ARG A 553 5.87 -1.85 -26.78
N GLY A 554 4.70 -1.23 -26.73
CA GLY A 554 3.42 -1.95 -26.61
C GLY A 554 3.13 -2.44 -25.18
N GLY A 555 3.90 -1.97 -24.18
CA GLY A 555 3.60 -2.17 -22.78
C GLY A 555 4.03 -3.52 -22.20
N TRP A 556 4.85 -4.29 -22.86
CA TRP A 556 5.50 -5.47 -22.29
C TRP A 556 6.57 -5.06 -21.26
N GLY A 557 6.70 -5.83 -20.22
CA GLY A 557 7.74 -5.61 -19.21
C GLY A 557 8.41 -6.92 -18.80
N LEU A 558 9.72 -6.88 -18.65
CA LEU A 558 10.49 -7.99 -18.10
C LEU A 558 11.37 -7.45 -16.99
N SER A 559 11.27 -8.03 -15.81
CA SER A 559 12.14 -7.67 -14.69
C SER A 559 12.69 -8.92 -14.02
N THR A 560 14.00 -8.91 -13.81
CA THR A 560 14.70 -9.99 -13.10
C THR A 560 15.45 -9.40 -11.93
N PHE A 561 15.32 -10.05 -10.79
CA PHE A 561 16.19 -9.78 -9.68
C PHE A 561 16.91 -11.08 -9.27
N ILE A 562 18.17 -10.95 -8.92
CA ILE A 562 19.00 -12.06 -8.44
C ILE A 562 19.21 -11.82 -6.95
N TRP A 563 19.09 -12.87 -6.14
CA TRP A 563 19.54 -12.81 -4.75
C TRP A 563 20.84 -13.59 -4.58
N TYR A 564 21.79 -12.95 -3.94
CA TYR A 564 22.98 -13.58 -3.39
C TYR A 564 23.09 -13.10 -1.95
N GLU A 565 22.88 -14.01 -1.02
CA GLU A 565 22.68 -13.64 0.37
C GLU A 565 23.16 -14.72 1.33
N SER A 566 23.45 -14.30 2.56
CA SER A 566 23.76 -15.18 3.68
C SER A 566 22.78 -14.89 4.81
N PHE A 567 22.22 -15.93 5.38
CA PHE A 567 21.38 -15.85 6.57
C PHE A 567 22.08 -16.49 7.75
N GLY A 568 22.22 -15.77 8.85
CA GLY A 568 22.74 -16.29 10.10
C GLY A 568 21.64 -16.96 10.93
N PHE A 569 22.04 -17.90 11.76
CA PHE A 569 21.16 -18.58 12.68
C PHE A 569 20.72 -17.66 13.81
N SER A 570 19.44 -17.68 14.16
CA SER A 570 18.88 -16.91 15.27
C SER A 570 18.34 -17.85 16.34
N GLU A 571 19.06 -18.05 17.42
CA GLU A 571 18.65 -18.92 18.53
C GLU A 571 17.27 -18.58 19.07
N LYS A 572 16.95 -17.29 19.15
CA LYS A 572 15.64 -16.79 19.57
C LYS A 572 14.49 -17.33 18.73
N SER A 573 14.70 -17.51 17.43
CA SER A 573 13.69 -18.06 16.50
C SER A 573 13.49 -19.56 16.66
N TYR A 574 14.47 -20.26 17.24
CA TYR A 574 14.49 -21.71 17.37
C TYR A 574 14.49 -22.19 18.82
N GLN A 575 14.20 -21.33 19.78
CA GLN A 575 14.21 -21.68 21.23
C GLN A 575 13.26 -22.84 21.60
N ASN A 576 12.25 -23.14 20.74
CA ASN A 576 11.30 -24.24 20.95
C ASN A 576 11.65 -25.48 20.10
N HIS A 577 12.79 -25.47 19.37
CA HIS A 577 13.24 -26.60 18.55
C HIS A 577 14.24 -27.43 19.31
N PHE A 578 14.08 -28.73 19.31
CA PHE A 578 14.91 -29.71 19.98
C PHE A 578 15.15 -30.92 19.08
N TYR A 579 16.23 -31.63 19.30
CA TYR A 579 16.49 -32.98 18.76
C TYR A 579 16.76 -33.95 19.91
N LYS A 580 16.51 -35.22 19.68
CA LYS A 580 16.69 -36.25 20.69
C LYS A 580 18.03 -36.96 20.48
N ASP A 581 18.93 -36.90 21.48
CA ASP A 581 20.22 -37.58 21.50
C ASP A 581 20.20 -38.60 22.66
N GLY A 582 20.11 -39.88 22.29
CA GLY A 582 19.82 -40.93 23.27
C GLY A 582 18.44 -40.75 23.92
N GLU A 583 18.38 -40.56 25.23
CA GLU A 583 17.16 -40.30 25.98
C GLU A 583 16.93 -38.80 26.25
N GLU A 584 17.90 -37.93 25.97
CA GLU A 584 17.87 -36.52 26.27
C GLU A 584 17.39 -35.66 25.06
N TYR A 585 16.60 -34.61 25.34
CA TYR A 585 16.25 -33.60 24.38
C TYR A 585 17.21 -32.42 24.47
N LYS A 586 18.01 -32.22 23.41
CA LYS A 586 18.98 -31.13 23.29
C LYS A 586 18.40 -29.95 22.46
N PRO A 587 18.70 -28.70 22.85
CA PRO A 587 18.23 -27.55 22.12
C PRO A 587 18.88 -27.44 20.73
N PHE A 588 18.15 -26.84 19.80
CA PHE A 588 18.59 -26.61 18.43
C PHE A 588 19.39 -25.29 18.36
N VAL A 589 20.69 -25.37 18.63
CA VAL A 589 21.64 -24.23 18.76
C VAL A 589 22.89 -24.42 17.89
N ASP A 590 23.71 -23.38 17.76
CA ASP A 590 25.03 -23.39 17.10
C ASP A 590 24.96 -23.86 15.65
N ARG A 591 24.19 -23.21 14.82
CA ARG A 591 24.02 -23.54 13.40
C ARG A 591 24.79 -22.59 12.50
N ASP A 592 25.36 -23.10 11.43
CA ASP A 592 26.07 -22.32 10.44
C ASP A 592 25.14 -21.39 9.65
N ALA A 593 25.72 -20.34 9.13
CA ALA A 593 25.04 -19.45 8.21
C ALA A 593 24.79 -20.13 6.86
N ILE A 594 23.64 -19.87 6.26
CA ILE A 594 23.24 -20.46 4.98
C ILE A 594 23.45 -19.44 3.87
N ILE A 595 24.23 -19.80 2.86
CA ILE A 595 24.47 -18.99 1.66
C ILE A 595 23.50 -19.41 0.56
N ASN A 596 22.83 -18.43 -0.01
CA ASN A 596 21.77 -18.60 -0.99
C ASN A 596 22.08 -17.85 -2.28
N LEU A 597 21.65 -18.44 -3.39
CA LEU A 597 21.73 -17.84 -4.72
C LEU A 597 20.54 -18.29 -5.54
N GLY A 598 19.84 -17.33 -6.13
CA GLY A 598 18.75 -17.63 -7.03
C GLY A 598 18.30 -16.39 -7.81
N PHE A 599 17.23 -16.55 -8.55
CA PHE A 599 16.67 -15.47 -9.35
C PHE A 599 15.15 -15.48 -9.30
N MET A 600 14.57 -14.34 -9.56
CA MET A 600 13.14 -14.17 -9.74
C MET A 600 12.89 -13.26 -10.95
N THR A 601 12.16 -13.80 -11.93
CA THR A 601 11.80 -13.08 -13.15
C THR A 601 10.31 -12.84 -13.19
N THR A 602 9.90 -11.64 -13.56
CA THR A 602 8.50 -11.24 -13.76
C THR A 602 8.32 -10.79 -15.19
N LEU A 603 7.42 -11.46 -15.90
CA LEU A 603 6.91 -11.03 -17.20
C LEU A 603 5.59 -10.28 -16.96
N GLN A 604 5.54 -9.02 -17.38
CA GLN A 604 4.33 -8.20 -17.37
C GLN A 604 3.74 -8.22 -18.77
N LEU A 605 2.50 -8.69 -18.88
CA LEU A 605 1.75 -8.67 -20.14
C LEU A 605 1.15 -7.27 -20.37
N PRO A 606 1.04 -6.80 -21.62
CA PRO A 606 0.32 -5.58 -21.93
C PRO A 606 -1.19 -5.71 -21.65
N GLN A 607 -1.89 -4.59 -21.66
CA GLN A 607 -3.34 -4.62 -21.81
C GLN A 607 -3.65 -5.01 -23.24
N LEU A 608 -3.91 -6.26 -23.48
CA LEU A 608 -4.57 -6.74 -24.69
C LEU A 608 -6.05 -6.36 -24.58
N ASP A 609 -6.83 -6.45 -25.62
CA ASP A 609 -8.21 -5.93 -25.66
C ASP A 609 -8.97 -6.15 -24.35
N SER A 610 -9.25 -7.37 -23.98
CA SER A 610 -9.96 -7.73 -22.74
C SER A 610 -9.07 -8.36 -21.68
N PHE A 611 -7.77 -8.52 -21.92
CA PHE A 611 -6.90 -9.34 -21.08
C PHE A 611 -5.59 -8.63 -20.71
N SER A 612 -5.17 -8.78 -19.47
CA SER A 612 -3.85 -8.36 -18.99
C SER A 612 -3.38 -9.25 -17.85
N GLY A 613 -2.11 -9.14 -17.47
CA GLY A 613 -1.64 -9.93 -16.35
C GLY A 613 -0.14 -9.86 -16.12
N SER A 614 0.32 -10.71 -15.22
CA SER A 614 1.74 -10.92 -14.96
C SER A 614 2.01 -12.35 -14.52
N ILE A 615 3.17 -12.85 -14.90
CA ILE A 615 3.68 -14.15 -14.46
C ILE A 615 5.03 -13.91 -13.83
N LYS A 616 5.20 -14.41 -12.61
CA LYS A 616 6.45 -14.38 -11.87
C LYS A 616 6.90 -15.80 -11.61
N TYR A 617 8.17 -16.06 -11.89
CA TYR A 617 8.84 -17.32 -11.61
C TYR A 617 10.13 -17.05 -10.84
N GLY A 618 10.33 -17.77 -9.76
CA GLY A 618 11.54 -17.71 -8.97
C GLY A 618 12.08 -19.13 -8.68
N TYR A 619 13.40 -19.26 -8.74
CA TYR A 619 14.08 -20.51 -8.48
C TYR A 619 15.49 -20.28 -7.92
N GLY A 620 15.90 -21.11 -6.98
CA GLY A 620 17.25 -21.07 -6.44
C GLY A 620 17.36 -21.64 -5.04
N LYS A 621 18.56 -21.49 -4.48
CA LYS A 621 18.83 -21.82 -3.09
C LYS A 621 18.19 -20.76 -2.19
N ASP A 622 17.49 -21.21 -1.15
CA ASP A 622 16.87 -20.38 -0.11
C ASP A 622 16.87 -21.18 1.21
N PRO A 623 16.91 -20.54 2.39
CA PRO A 623 16.92 -21.32 3.62
C PRO A 623 15.64 -22.12 3.79
N ASN A 624 15.81 -23.38 4.11
CA ASN A 624 14.73 -24.15 4.74
C ASN A 624 14.65 -23.71 6.21
N TYR A 625 13.86 -22.68 6.47
CA TYR A 625 13.69 -22.11 7.81
C TYR A 625 13.13 -23.12 8.83
N GLN A 626 12.46 -24.16 8.39
CA GLN A 626 11.87 -25.12 9.33
C GLN A 626 12.89 -26.10 9.90
N GLU A 627 13.91 -26.41 9.13
CA GLU A 627 15.00 -27.33 9.51
C GLU A 627 16.34 -26.61 9.71
N TRP A 628 16.37 -25.27 9.42
CA TRP A 628 17.60 -24.49 9.32
C TRP A 628 18.68 -25.19 8.50
N ALA A 629 18.37 -25.51 7.28
CA ALA A 629 19.21 -26.18 6.32
C ALA A 629 19.16 -25.49 4.96
N PRO A 630 20.16 -25.72 4.08
CA PRO A 630 20.01 -25.32 2.70
C PRO A 630 18.75 -25.92 2.08
N GLY A 631 17.98 -25.11 1.37
CA GLY A 631 16.78 -25.52 0.64
C GLY A 631 16.83 -25.10 -0.82
N MET A 632 15.93 -25.67 -1.63
CA MET A 632 15.65 -25.24 -2.99
C MET A 632 14.23 -24.71 -3.06
N ILE A 633 14.09 -23.44 -3.39
CA ILE A 633 12.78 -22.80 -3.53
C ILE A 633 12.35 -22.71 -4.99
N GLU A 634 11.08 -23.01 -5.24
CA GLU A 634 10.38 -22.74 -6.48
C GLU A 634 9.15 -21.88 -6.18
N LEU A 635 9.04 -20.73 -6.85
CA LEU A 635 7.99 -19.75 -6.68
C LEU A 635 7.28 -19.49 -8.01
N ILE A 636 5.95 -19.58 -8.00
CA ILE A 636 5.10 -19.19 -9.13
C ILE A 636 4.04 -18.22 -8.60
N GLU A 637 3.97 -17.04 -9.19
CA GLU A 637 2.87 -16.10 -8.96
C GLU A 637 2.29 -15.70 -10.31
N MET A 638 1.00 -15.96 -10.51
CA MET A 638 0.27 -15.59 -11.72
C MET A 638 -0.89 -14.66 -11.35
N LYS A 639 -1.05 -13.58 -12.08
CA LYS A 639 -2.17 -12.64 -11.98
C LYS A 639 -2.71 -12.41 -13.38
N LEU A 640 -3.96 -12.81 -13.60
CA LEU A 640 -4.65 -12.65 -14.86
C LEU A 640 -5.92 -11.83 -14.63
N TYR A 641 -6.16 -10.87 -15.48
CA TYR A 641 -7.33 -10.01 -15.50
C TYR A 641 -8.00 -10.14 -16.86
N TRP A 642 -9.25 -10.52 -16.87
CA TRP A 642 -10.04 -10.69 -18.07
C TRP A 642 -11.36 -9.94 -17.94
N ASN A 643 -11.62 -9.02 -18.86
CA ASN A 643 -12.84 -8.23 -18.94
C ASN A 643 -13.54 -8.57 -20.27
N PRO A 644 -14.33 -9.67 -20.33
CA PRO A 644 -14.98 -10.10 -21.58
C PRO A 644 -16.10 -9.17 -22.06
N SER A 645 -16.60 -8.32 -21.18
CA SER A 645 -17.53 -7.24 -21.49
C SER A 645 -17.29 -6.06 -20.56
N ASP A 646 -17.95 -4.94 -20.82
CA ASP A 646 -17.89 -3.74 -19.95
C ASP A 646 -18.39 -4.01 -18.53
N GLN A 647 -19.25 -5.00 -18.36
CA GLN A 647 -19.89 -5.34 -17.08
C GLN A 647 -19.22 -6.49 -16.35
N LEU A 648 -18.56 -7.41 -17.05
CA LEU A 648 -18.00 -8.62 -16.45
C LEU A 648 -16.49 -8.53 -16.27
N ARG A 649 -16.01 -8.81 -15.07
CA ARG A 649 -14.60 -8.87 -14.70
C ARG A 649 -14.26 -10.19 -14.06
N VAL A 650 -13.23 -10.82 -14.54
CA VAL A 650 -12.70 -12.09 -14.00
C VAL A 650 -11.24 -11.86 -13.62
N ASN A 651 -10.91 -12.10 -12.36
CA ASN A 651 -9.55 -11.99 -11.84
C ASN A 651 -9.12 -13.36 -11.33
N PHE A 652 -8.07 -13.90 -11.91
CA PHE A 652 -7.45 -15.13 -11.45
C PHE A 652 -6.08 -14.82 -10.84
N ARG A 653 -5.82 -15.41 -9.67
CA ARG A 653 -4.49 -15.39 -9.04
C ARG A 653 -4.09 -16.79 -8.67
N LEU A 654 -2.83 -17.12 -8.87
CA LEU A 654 -2.19 -18.31 -8.37
C LEU A 654 -0.93 -17.89 -7.63
N ASN A 655 -0.81 -18.28 -6.36
CA ASN A 655 0.43 -18.23 -5.60
C ASN A 655 0.81 -19.66 -5.28
N GLN A 656 1.99 -20.10 -5.71
CA GLN A 656 2.54 -21.39 -5.38
C GLN A 656 3.98 -21.24 -4.92
N GLN A 657 4.30 -21.93 -3.85
CA GLN A 657 5.66 -22.08 -3.33
C GLN A 657 5.91 -23.55 -3.03
N LYS A 658 7.09 -24.00 -3.36
CA LYS A 658 7.62 -25.31 -2.95
C LYS A 658 9.01 -25.11 -2.39
N ASN A 659 9.30 -25.76 -1.28
CA ASN A 659 10.62 -25.82 -0.70
C ASN A 659 11.05 -27.30 -0.60
N LYS A 660 12.19 -27.63 -1.18
CA LYS A 660 12.72 -28.99 -1.26
C LYS A 660 14.08 -29.08 -0.57
N ARG A 661 14.41 -30.26 -0.05
CA ARG A 661 15.78 -30.61 0.38
C ARG A 661 16.64 -30.78 -0.86
N PRO A 662 17.85 -30.17 -0.92
CA PRO A 662 18.69 -30.28 -2.10
C PRO A 662 19.38 -31.67 -2.22
N THR A 663 19.41 -32.45 -1.15
CA THR A 663 20.08 -33.76 -1.09
C THR A 663 19.33 -34.88 -1.81
N ASP A 664 18.01 -34.89 -1.72
CA ASP A 664 17.13 -35.98 -2.22
C ASP A 664 15.91 -35.44 -2.97
N GLU A 665 15.83 -34.12 -3.16
CA GLU A 665 14.69 -33.41 -3.80
C GLU A 665 13.34 -33.62 -3.11
N THR A 666 13.30 -34.15 -1.89
CA THR A 666 12.07 -34.33 -1.14
C THR A 666 11.45 -32.98 -0.77
N LEU A 667 10.13 -32.95 -0.77
CA LEU A 667 9.35 -31.76 -0.48
C LEU A 667 9.30 -31.52 1.03
N VAL A 668 9.90 -30.44 1.50
CA VAL A 668 9.81 -30.00 2.91
C VAL A 668 8.49 -29.30 3.18
N SER A 669 8.16 -28.36 2.31
CA SER A 669 6.90 -27.63 2.44
C SER A 669 6.39 -27.13 1.09
N SER A 670 5.08 -26.97 0.99
CA SER A 670 4.46 -26.25 -0.13
C SER A 670 3.21 -25.53 0.28
N GLY A 671 2.97 -24.40 -0.36
CA GLY A 671 1.74 -23.63 -0.31
C GLY A 671 1.21 -23.42 -1.71
N THR A 672 -0.10 -23.61 -1.93
CA THR A 672 -0.75 -23.35 -3.21
C THR A 672 -2.09 -22.65 -2.95
N VAL A 673 -2.25 -21.45 -3.51
CA VAL A 673 -3.43 -20.60 -3.30
C VAL A 673 -3.91 -20.06 -4.66
N PRO A 674 -4.71 -20.83 -5.42
CA PRO A 674 -5.50 -20.29 -6.51
C PRO A 674 -6.72 -19.55 -5.99
N ARG A 675 -6.99 -18.38 -6.55
CA ARG A 675 -8.15 -17.55 -6.24
C ARG A 675 -8.79 -17.04 -7.52
N LEU A 676 -10.09 -17.27 -7.64
CA LEU A 676 -10.93 -16.76 -8.70
C LEU A 676 -11.88 -15.72 -8.12
N LYS A 677 -11.91 -14.53 -8.71
CA LYS A 677 -12.87 -13.49 -8.36
C LYS A 677 -13.62 -13.09 -9.62
N VAL A 678 -14.94 -13.17 -9.58
CA VAL A 678 -15.84 -12.77 -10.65
C VAL A 678 -16.73 -11.64 -10.14
N GLU A 679 -16.76 -10.53 -10.85
CA GLU A 679 -17.57 -9.35 -10.54
C GLU A 679 -18.44 -9.03 -11.76
N TYR A 680 -19.74 -8.95 -11.56
CA TYR A 680 -20.71 -8.53 -12.57
C TYR A 680 -21.38 -7.24 -12.15
N GLN A 681 -21.12 -6.17 -12.89
CA GLN A 681 -21.63 -4.83 -12.65
C GLN A 681 -22.96 -4.65 -13.39
N LEU A 682 -24.07 -4.56 -12.67
CA LEU A 682 -25.39 -4.32 -13.26
C LEU A 682 -25.61 -2.84 -13.60
N THR A 683 -25.23 -1.95 -12.66
CA THR A 683 -25.28 -0.48 -12.83
C THR A 683 -24.05 0.14 -12.16
N LYS A 684 -23.87 1.46 -12.26
CA LYS A 684 -22.78 2.18 -11.54
C LYS A 684 -22.76 1.89 -10.03
N SER A 685 -23.92 1.60 -9.44
CA SER A 685 -24.11 1.45 -7.98
C SER A 685 -24.34 0.01 -7.54
N LEU A 686 -24.60 -0.93 -8.46
CA LEU A 686 -25.05 -2.26 -8.14
C LEU A 686 -24.17 -3.31 -8.79
N PHE A 687 -23.57 -4.19 -7.98
CA PHE A 687 -22.81 -5.34 -8.49
C PHE A 687 -23.03 -6.62 -7.69
N LEU A 688 -22.74 -7.72 -8.34
CA LEU A 688 -22.63 -9.07 -7.77
C LEU A 688 -21.18 -9.51 -7.79
N ARG A 689 -20.73 -10.18 -6.75
CA ARG A 689 -19.37 -10.70 -6.66
C ARG A 689 -19.36 -12.13 -6.15
N PHE A 690 -18.57 -12.94 -6.81
CA PHE A 690 -18.17 -14.27 -6.34
C PHE A 690 -16.65 -14.29 -6.14
N VAL A 691 -16.23 -14.89 -5.04
CA VAL A 691 -14.81 -15.17 -4.76
C VAL A 691 -14.68 -16.62 -4.34
N GLY A 692 -13.94 -17.41 -5.10
CA GLY A 692 -13.54 -18.76 -4.73
C GLY A 692 -12.04 -18.83 -4.49
N GLN A 693 -11.59 -19.37 -3.38
CA GLN A 693 -10.19 -19.54 -3.03
C GLN A 693 -9.94 -20.92 -2.45
N TYR A 694 -8.97 -21.62 -3.00
CA TYR A 694 -8.45 -22.85 -2.44
C TYR A 694 -7.13 -22.58 -1.75
N ASN A 695 -6.98 -23.03 -0.52
CA ASN A 695 -5.75 -22.94 0.25
C ASN A 695 -5.26 -24.36 0.51
N SER A 696 -4.09 -24.70 0.00
CA SER A 696 -3.41 -25.94 0.31
C SER A 696 -2.08 -25.65 0.95
N SER A 697 -1.86 -26.17 2.13
CA SER A 697 -0.60 -26.07 2.87
C SER A 697 -0.11 -27.49 3.22
N TYR A 698 1.13 -27.76 2.94
CA TYR A 698 1.80 -29.02 3.24
C TYR A 698 3.13 -28.74 3.93
N ARG A 699 3.42 -29.46 4.97
CA ARG A 699 4.72 -29.55 5.63
C ARG A 699 5.02 -31.01 5.91
N ASP A 700 6.21 -31.44 5.52
CA ASP A 700 6.72 -32.76 5.83
C ASP A 700 7.13 -32.87 7.30
N SER A 701 7.40 -34.11 7.78
CA SER A 701 8.11 -34.32 9.04
C SER A 701 9.48 -33.67 8.98
N LEU A 702 9.85 -32.97 10.05
CA LEU A 702 11.08 -32.17 10.07
C LEU A 702 12.27 -33.00 10.64
N PHE A 703 13.41 -32.79 10.03
CA PHE A 703 14.67 -33.48 10.39
C PHE A 703 15.81 -32.47 10.48
N ASP A 704 16.78 -32.75 11.35
CA ASP A 704 18.00 -31.96 11.45
C ASP A 704 18.98 -32.32 10.31
N THR A 705 18.59 -31.96 9.08
CA THR A 705 19.37 -32.28 7.88
C THR A 705 20.68 -31.52 7.76
N SER A 706 20.88 -30.49 8.60
CA SER A 706 22.14 -29.75 8.68
C SER A 706 23.23 -30.47 9.49
N ARG A 707 22.88 -31.51 10.28
CA ARG A 707 23.81 -32.28 11.12
C ARG A 707 23.71 -33.79 10.88
N ASP A 708 22.77 -34.43 11.56
CA ASP A 708 22.71 -35.88 11.70
C ASP A 708 21.42 -36.53 11.15
N GLY A 709 20.49 -35.69 10.68
CA GLY A 709 19.20 -36.10 10.14
C GLY A 709 18.22 -36.65 11.19
N LEU A 710 18.45 -36.40 12.48
CA LEU A 710 17.54 -36.80 13.54
C LEU A 710 16.23 -35.97 13.46
N PRO A 711 15.12 -36.57 13.94
CA PRO A 711 13.83 -35.83 13.99
C PRO A 711 13.89 -34.59 14.86
N ILE A 712 13.21 -33.51 14.40
CA ILE A 712 13.02 -32.28 15.17
C ILE A 712 11.78 -32.41 16.05
N TYR A 713 11.87 -31.91 17.27
CA TYR A 713 10.82 -31.88 18.27
C TYR A 713 10.52 -30.42 18.67
N PHE A 714 9.27 -30.14 18.99
CA PHE A 714 8.84 -28.87 19.57
C PHE A 714 8.52 -29.05 21.06
N LYS A 715 8.95 -28.12 21.88
CA LYS A 715 8.63 -28.09 23.31
C LYS A 715 7.33 -27.32 23.53
N ASN A 716 6.35 -27.96 24.16
CA ASN A 716 5.09 -27.36 24.55
C ASN A 716 5.21 -26.53 25.83
N SER A 717 4.18 -25.74 26.13
CA SER A 717 4.09 -24.96 27.36
C SER A 717 4.04 -25.79 28.64
N ASP A 718 3.57 -27.04 28.55
CA ASP A 718 3.56 -28.02 29.65
C ASP A 718 4.89 -28.75 29.85
N GLY A 719 5.89 -28.45 29.03
CA GLY A 719 7.23 -29.04 29.06
C GLY A 719 7.36 -30.35 28.28
N THR A 720 6.30 -30.86 27.64
CA THR A 720 6.35 -32.06 26.81
C THR A 720 6.98 -31.78 25.44
N TYR A 721 7.55 -32.78 24.81
CA TYR A 721 8.17 -32.72 23.49
C TYR A 721 7.34 -33.50 22.47
N ILE A 722 6.91 -32.80 21.42
CA ILE A 722 6.14 -33.39 20.33
C ILE A 722 7.01 -33.39 19.08
N ARG A 723 7.11 -34.52 18.41
CA ARG A 723 7.79 -34.64 17.12
C ARG A 723 7.12 -33.74 16.08
N ALA A 724 7.90 -33.04 15.28
CA ALA A 724 7.43 -32.22 14.17
C ALA A 724 6.98 -33.12 13.00
N GLU A 725 5.81 -33.67 13.11
CA GLU A 725 5.22 -34.60 12.14
C GLU A 725 4.69 -33.84 10.91
N LYS A 726 4.46 -34.61 9.84
CA LYS A 726 3.78 -34.16 8.63
C LYS A 726 2.45 -33.49 8.97
N ASN A 727 2.22 -32.33 8.35
CA ASN A 727 0.95 -31.62 8.49
C ASN A 727 0.44 -31.19 7.12
N GLU A 728 -0.83 -31.42 6.86
CA GLU A 728 -1.51 -31.04 5.64
C GLU A 728 -2.86 -30.40 5.96
N SER A 729 -3.13 -29.25 5.34
CA SER A 729 -4.37 -28.52 5.49
C SER A 729 -4.85 -28.04 4.14
N ASN A 730 -6.07 -28.39 3.79
CA ASN A 730 -6.69 -28.04 2.52
C ASN A 730 -8.08 -27.50 2.79
N ASN A 731 -8.35 -26.28 2.36
CA ASN A 731 -9.68 -25.68 2.50
C ASN A 731 -10.07 -24.86 1.26
N ILE A 732 -11.37 -24.82 1.01
CA ILE A 732 -12.00 -23.96 0.01
C ILE A 732 -12.84 -22.93 0.74
N GLN A 733 -12.67 -21.67 0.35
CA GLN A 733 -13.53 -20.57 0.74
C GLN A 733 -14.31 -20.10 -0.48
N ALA A 734 -15.61 -19.93 -0.32
CA ALA A 734 -16.50 -19.42 -1.35
C ALA A 734 -17.35 -18.30 -0.78
N ASP A 735 -17.24 -17.09 -1.35
CA ASP A 735 -17.92 -15.89 -0.89
C ASP A 735 -18.80 -15.33 -2.01
N PHE A 736 -20.08 -15.06 -1.72
CA PHE A 736 -21.00 -14.34 -2.57
C PHE A 736 -21.37 -13.01 -1.95
N LEU A 737 -21.37 -11.94 -2.73
CA LEU A 737 -21.77 -10.63 -2.28
C LEU A 737 -22.69 -9.95 -3.30
N PHE A 738 -23.83 -9.48 -2.80
CA PHE A 738 -24.66 -8.45 -3.40
C PHE A 738 -24.26 -7.11 -2.80
N SER A 739 -23.99 -6.11 -3.64
CA SER A 739 -23.56 -4.78 -3.22
C SER A 739 -24.34 -3.70 -3.94
N TYR A 740 -24.97 -2.81 -3.17
CA TYR A 740 -25.59 -1.59 -3.67
C TYR A 740 -24.98 -0.39 -2.98
N ARG A 741 -24.29 0.49 -3.74
CA ARG A 741 -23.58 1.69 -3.26
C ARG A 741 -23.91 2.90 -4.14
N PRO A 742 -25.03 3.60 -3.90
CA PRO A 742 -25.44 4.75 -4.72
C PRO A 742 -24.54 5.97 -4.52
N THR A 743 -24.04 6.19 -3.31
CA THR A 743 -23.14 7.32 -2.97
C THR A 743 -22.14 6.89 -1.90
N PRO A 744 -20.98 7.55 -1.77
CA PRO A 744 -20.04 7.28 -0.70
C PRO A 744 -20.71 7.33 0.69
N GLY A 745 -20.51 6.25 1.46
CA GLY A 745 -21.07 6.08 2.80
C GLY A 745 -22.51 5.55 2.86
N THR A 746 -23.29 5.56 1.76
CA THR A 746 -24.59 4.90 1.68
C THR A 746 -24.45 3.57 0.97
N LEU A 747 -24.76 2.47 1.66
CA LEU A 747 -24.56 1.12 1.12
C LEU A 747 -25.54 0.09 1.70
N VAL A 748 -25.77 -0.94 0.91
CA VAL A 748 -26.40 -2.20 1.34
C VAL A 748 -25.53 -3.35 0.84
N PHE A 749 -25.10 -4.20 1.75
CA PHE A 749 -24.39 -5.43 1.45
C PHE A 749 -25.17 -6.62 1.99
N ILE A 750 -25.28 -7.66 1.18
CA ILE A 750 -25.80 -8.97 1.59
C ILE A 750 -24.77 -9.99 1.12
N GLY A 751 -24.21 -10.75 2.04
CA GLY A 751 -23.15 -11.69 1.72
C GLY A 751 -23.39 -13.06 2.33
N TYR A 752 -22.94 -14.09 1.62
CA TYR A 752 -22.89 -15.47 2.08
C TYR A 752 -21.47 -15.99 1.84
N GLY A 753 -20.88 -16.58 2.88
CA GLY A 753 -19.59 -17.22 2.83
C GLY A 753 -19.66 -18.66 3.31
N SER A 754 -18.90 -19.54 2.70
CA SER A 754 -18.78 -20.95 3.10
C SER A 754 -17.33 -21.38 3.11
N GLU A 755 -16.94 -22.12 4.14
CA GLU A 755 -15.65 -22.77 4.24
C GLU A 755 -15.83 -24.29 4.29
N LEU A 756 -15.10 -24.95 3.39
CA LEU A 756 -15.06 -26.39 3.25
C LEU A 756 -13.62 -26.87 3.45
N SER A 757 -13.39 -27.98 4.14
CA SER A 757 -12.10 -28.63 4.25
C SER A 757 -12.10 -30.00 3.58
N ASP A 758 -10.94 -30.43 3.11
CA ASP A 758 -10.71 -31.77 2.58
C ASP A 758 -9.41 -32.33 3.21
N PRO A 759 -9.42 -33.54 3.74
CA PRO A 759 -8.22 -34.16 4.27
C PRO A 759 -7.16 -34.45 3.19
N GLU A 760 -7.55 -34.57 1.91
CA GLU A 760 -6.68 -34.89 0.81
C GLU A 760 -6.50 -33.74 -0.18
N ARG A 761 -5.24 -33.52 -0.56
CA ARG A 761 -4.85 -32.44 -1.49
C ARG A 761 -5.37 -32.72 -2.90
N TYR A 762 -6.05 -31.73 -3.50
CA TYR A 762 -6.53 -31.71 -4.89
C TYR A 762 -7.57 -32.80 -5.27
N ARG A 763 -8.11 -33.54 -4.32
CA ARG A 763 -9.10 -34.60 -4.64
C ARG A 763 -10.54 -34.12 -4.63
N PHE A 764 -10.89 -33.16 -3.76
CA PHE A 764 -12.23 -32.55 -3.67
C PHE A 764 -13.39 -33.55 -3.51
N GLN A 765 -13.11 -34.79 -3.09
CA GLN A 765 -14.10 -35.85 -2.98
C GLN A 765 -14.70 -36.00 -1.57
N SER A 766 -13.94 -35.55 -0.58
CA SER A 766 -14.28 -35.71 0.84
C SER A 766 -14.50 -34.34 1.51
N MET A 767 -15.01 -33.37 0.74
CA MET A 767 -15.23 -32.01 1.20
C MET A 767 -16.25 -32.00 2.35
N GLN A 768 -15.81 -31.48 3.49
CA GLN A 768 -16.66 -31.31 4.68
C GLN A 768 -16.84 -29.83 4.95
N ARG A 769 -18.06 -29.40 5.16
CA ARG A 769 -18.37 -28.05 5.59
C ARG A 769 -17.74 -27.81 6.96
N GLN A 770 -16.98 -26.73 7.08
CA GLN A 770 -16.46 -26.25 8.35
C GLN A 770 -17.35 -25.15 8.93
N SER A 771 -17.74 -24.20 8.09
CA SER A 771 -18.62 -23.11 8.50
C SER A 771 -19.37 -22.52 7.32
N ASP A 772 -20.56 -21.97 7.60
CA ASP A 772 -21.30 -21.09 6.72
C ASP A 772 -21.63 -19.79 7.47
N GLY A 773 -21.65 -18.69 6.75
CA GLY A 773 -22.04 -17.39 7.29
C GLY A 773 -22.89 -16.58 6.33
N LEU A 774 -23.95 -15.98 6.85
CA LEU A 774 -24.77 -15.00 6.15
C LEU A 774 -24.63 -13.67 6.88
N PHE A 775 -24.45 -12.57 6.15
CA PHE A 775 -24.46 -11.24 6.76
C PHE A 775 -25.24 -10.23 5.92
N ILE A 776 -25.77 -9.25 6.61
CA ILE A 776 -26.34 -8.04 6.04
C ILE A 776 -25.71 -6.84 6.72
N LYS A 777 -25.39 -5.84 5.92
CA LYS A 777 -24.90 -4.54 6.37
C LYS A 777 -25.61 -3.44 5.61
N MET A 778 -26.10 -2.45 6.32
CA MET A 778 -26.74 -1.26 5.75
C MET A 778 -26.18 -0.02 6.40
N SER A 779 -25.89 0.99 5.63
CA SER A 779 -25.57 2.33 6.13
C SER A 779 -26.20 3.40 5.25
N TYR A 780 -26.54 4.52 5.84
CA TYR A 780 -27.11 5.66 5.13
C TYR A 780 -26.53 6.96 5.65
N VAL A 781 -25.99 7.78 4.76
CA VAL A 781 -25.41 9.08 5.13
C VAL A 781 -26.42 10.19 4.96
N TYR A 782 -26.75 10.83 6.08
CA TYR A 782 -27.45 12.09 6.10
C TYR A 782 -26.43 13.23 6.08
N ARG A 783 -26.46 14.03 5.03
CA ARG A 783 -25.62 15.22 4.84
C ARG A 783 -26.45 16.47 5.07
N LEU A 784 -26.06 17.26 6.08
CA LEU A 784 -26.72 18.49 6.51
C LEU A 784 -25.90 19.73 6.15
#